data_c581b87a62ed18978a51319157f05869
#
_entry.id   c581b87a62ed18978a51319157f05869
#
_cell.length_a   1.000
_cell.length_b   1.000
_cell.length_c   1.000
_cell.angle_alpha   90.00
_cell.angle_beta   90.00
_cell.angle_gamma   90.00
#
_symmetry.space_group_name_H-M   'P 1'
#
loop_
_entity.id
_entity.type
_entity.pdbx_description
1 polymer ?
#
loop_
_entity_poly.entity_id
_entity_poly.type
_entity_poly.pdbx_seq_one_letter_code
_entity_poly.pdbx_strand_id
1 'polypeptide(L)'
;MHFLQDQVDGAVKQLLALKAEFKQKTGQDYKPGMAPAPATAAPTAQTSAPAPAPSPGQPSSPQAQALFSQVSQQGELVRKLKTEKAPKDQVDAAVKVLLELKGQYKALTGEEYKPVTTPGAPGVGTAGEDKSRKERENKSEKQGGEGGGKKKGGEKTPANKDGGAGGAGGGEGPKKQTRLGLEAKKEENLADWYSQVITKAEMIEYYDVSGCYVLRPWSFSIWEAIKDFFDGEIKKLGVENCYFPMFVSQAALEKEKSHIADFAPEVAWVTRSGKTELAEPIAVRPTSETVMYPAYAKWVQSHRDLPIKLNQWCNVVRWEFKHPQPFLRTREFLWQEGHTAFATKEEAAEEVLQILDLYARVYEELMAIPVVKGRKTEKEKFAGGDYTTTVEAYISASGRAIQGATSHHLGQNFSKMFEIIFEDPKKPGEKQYAFQNSWGITTRTIGVLTMVHGDNMGLVLPPKVACVQVVIIPCGITVSLAEAEKEKLVAQCSKYLTHLQKAGVRVRADMRDNYSPGWKFNHWELKGVPIRLEVGPKDLKQGQCVAVRRDTGAKITLPEADTDKRITQLLEEIQNNLYKEHMVAADTMEQFQKDLDQGRIVQIPFCGGIECEDWIKKITAKDQDLEPGAPSMGAKSLCIPFQPLKKLQPGQMCVSGKEAAQYYTLFGRSY
;
A
#
# COMPACT_ATOMS: atom_id res chain seq x y z
N MET A 1 7.52 23.47 -45.17
CA MET A 1 6.15 23.70 -44.66
C MET A 1 5.07 23.51 -45.72
N HIS A 2 5.25 23.86 -46.97
CA HIS A 2 4.22 23.64 -47.99
C HIS A 2 3.86 22.18 -48.26
N PHE A 3 4.82 21.27 -48.23
CA PHE A 3 4.60 19.83 -48.53
C PHE A 3 3.71 19.09 -47.53
N LEU A 4 3.71 19.51 -46.27
CA LEU A 4 2.86 18.98 -45.22
C LEU A 4 1.43 19.51 -45.30
N GLN A 5 1.25 20.73 -45.76
CA GLN A 5 -0.05 21.36 -45.95
C GLN A 5 -0.83 20.69 -47.08
N ASP A 6 -0.17 20.40 -48.23
CA ASP A 6 -0.80 19.73 -49.37
C ASP A 6 -1.23 18.29 -49.04
N GLN A 7 -0.50 17.57 -48.17
CA GLN A 7 -0.90 16.26 -47.68
C GLN A 7 -2.09 16.29 -46.72
N VAL A 8 -2.17 17.30 -45.85
CA VAL A 8 -3.29 17.50 -44.93
C VAL A 8 -4.54 17.88 -45.73
N ASP A 9 -4.43 18.79 -46.71
CA ASP A 9 -5.56 19.21 -47.57
C ASP A 9 -6.05 18.07 -48.45
N GLY A 10 -5.15 17.18 -48.91
CA GLY A 10 -5.51 15.96 -49.64
C GLY A 10 -6.29 14.97 -48.74
N ALA A 11 -5.85 14.75 -47.52
CA ALA A 11 -6.53 13.88 -46.56
C ALA A 11 -7.90 14.42 -46.13
N VAL A 12 -8.01 15.71 -45.92
CA VAL A 12 -9.29 16.37 -45.59
C VAL A 12 -10.29 16.25 -46.75
N LYS A 13 -9.84 16.39 -48.00
CA LYS A 13 -10.66 16.22 -49.19
C LYS A 13 -11.18 14.79 -49.36
N GLN A 14 -10.34 13.79 -49.08
CA GLN A 14 -10.73 12.37 -49.06
C GLN A 14 -11.75 12.07 -47.96
N LEU A 15 -11.55 12.61 -46.76
CA LEU A 15 -12.47 12.41 -45.62
C LEU A 15 -13.85 13.01 -45.92
N LEU A 16 -13.92 14.18 -46.55
CA LEU A 16 -15.17 14.82 -46.96
C LEU A 16 -15.90 14.02 -48.04
N ALA A 17 -15.18 13.47 -49.02
CA ALA A 17 -15.74 12.60 -50.05
C ALA A 17 -16.33 11.31 -49.45
N LEU A 18 -15.60 10.64 -48.52
CA LEU A 18 -16.09 9.44 -47.83
C LEU A 18 -17.33 9.73 -46.95
N LYS A 19 -17.37 10.86 -46.27
CA LYS A 19 -18.58 11.29 -45.54
C LYS A 19 -19.78 11.55 -46.43
N ALA A 20 -19.59 12.13 -47.59
CA ALA A 20 -20.65 12.34 -48.58
C ALA A 20 -21.17 11.00 -49.14
N GLU A 21 -20.29 10.08 -49.48
CA GLU A 21 -20.64 8.73 -49.93
C GLU A 21 -21.37 7.92 -48.83
N PHE A 22 -20.98 8.04 -47.59
CA PHE A 22 -21.67 7.42 -46.45
C PHE A 22 -23.09 7.97 -46.31
N LYS A 23 -23.26 9.29 -46.40
CA LYS A 23 -24.56 9.94 -46.34
C LYS A 23 -25.46 9.52 -47.51
N GLN A 24 -24.90 9.37 -48.70
CA GLN A 24 -25.65 8.94 -49.88
C GLN A 24 -26.11 7.47 -49.79
N LYS A 25 -25.28 6.59 -49.17
CA LYS A 25 -25.59 5.16 -48.98
C LYS A 25 -26.49 4.86 -47.77
N THR A 26 -26.44 5.67 -46.73
CA THR A 26 -27.13 5.40 -45.45
C THR A 26 -28.23 6.38 -45.12
N GLY A 27 -28.32 7.53 -45.81
CA GLY A 27 -29.24 8.61 -45.50
C GLY A 27 -28.90 9.40 -44.23
N GLN A 28 -27.79 9.09 -43.55
CA GLN A 28 -27.39 9.70 -42.28
C GLN A 28 -26.02 10.35 -42.36
N ASP A 29 -25.81 11.43 -41.60
CA ASP A 29 -24.50 12.05 -41.47
C ASP A 29 -23.58 11.20 -40.62
N TYR A 30 -22.36 10.95 -41.09
CA TYR A 30 -21.34 10.19 -40.33
C TYR A 30 -20.96 10.92 -39.04
N LYS A 31 -21.10 10.23 -37.92
CA LYS A 31 -20.56 10.66 -36.62
C LYS A 31 -19.50 9.65 -36.14
N PRO A 32 -18.36 10.10 -35.61
CA PRO A 32 -17.36 9.20 -35.04
C PRO A 32 -17.98 8.29 -33.96
N GLY A 33 -17.84 6.97 -34.11
CA GLY A 33 -18.42 5.96 -33.20
C GLY A 33 -19.69 5.25 -33.70
N MET A 34 -20.19 5.52 -34.88
CA MET A 34 -21.29 4.74 -35.48
C MET A 34 -20.80 3.38 -35.96
N ALA A 35 -21.46 2.31 -35.49
CA ALA A 35 -21.22 0.95 -35.98
C ALA A 35 -21.77 0.79 -37.41
N PRO A 36 -21.14 0.02 -38.33
CA PRO A 36 -21.65 -0.26 -39.66
C PRO A 36 -22.96 -1.09 -39.59
N ALA A 37 -23.95 -0.68 -40.38
CA ALA A 37 -25.20 -1.44 -40.53
C ALA A 37 -24.94 -2.80 -41.17
N PRO A 38 -25.63 -3.89 -40.74
CA PRO A 38 -25.40 -5.21 -41.32
C PRO A 38 -25.87 -5.29 -42.76
N ALA A 39 -25.01 -5.76 -43.65
CA ALA A 39 -25.31 -6.04 -45.04
C ALA A 39 -26.27 -7.22 -45.14
N THR A 40 -27.35 -7.07 -45.88
CA THR A 40 -28.27 -8.14 -46.29
C THR A 40 -27.57 -9.13 -47.20
N ALA A 41 -27.47 -10.37 -46.79
CA ALA A 41 -26.96 -11.49 -47.57
C ALA A 41 -28.10 -12.39 -48.04
N ALA A 42 -28.06 -12.73 -49.32
CA ALA A 42 -28.88 -13.82 -49.92
C ALA A 42 -28.23 -15.20 -49.67
N PRO A 43 -28.98 -16.30 -49.75
CA PRO A 43 -28.67 -17.55 -49.05
C PRO A 43 -27.85 -18.54 -49.86
N THR A 44 -26.85 -19.21 -49.24
CA THR A 44 -26.35 -20.52 -49.69
C THR A 44 -25.88 -21.39 -48.51
N ALA A 45 -26.51 -22.55 -48.47
CA ALA A 45 -26.14 -23.88 -48.00
C ALA A 45 -25.12 -24.15 -46.88
N GLN A 46 -25.62 -24.97 -45.98
CA GLN A 46 -25.07 -25.65 -44.81
C GLN A 46 -23.73 -26.35 -45.00
N THR A 47 -22.83 -26.17 -44.04
CA THR A 47 -22.08 -27.27 -43.43
C THR A 47 -21.79 -26.95 -41.97
N SER A 48 -21.99 -27.91 -41.12
CA SER A 48 -21.96 -27.91 -39.68
C SER A 48 -20.57 -27.85 -39.10
N ALA A 49 -20.33 -26.93 -38.16
CA ALA A 49 -19.21 -26.99 -37.23
C ALA A 49 -19.72 -26.68 -35.79
N PRO A 50 -19.11 -27.21 -34.72
CA PRO A 50 -19.71 -27.29 -33.40
C PRO A 50 -19.75 -25.94 -32.68
N ALA A 51 -20.78 -25.80 -31.84
CA ALA A 51 -21.09 -24.58 -31.07
C ALA A 51 -19.99 -24.28 -30.04
N PRO A 52 -19.68 -22.96 -29.81
CA PRO A 52 -18.82 -22.54 -28.72
C PRO A 52 -19.55 -22.65 -27.38
N ALA A 53 -18.79 -23.03 -26.34
CA ALA A 53 -19.23 -23.15 -24.97
C ALA A 53 -19.76 -21.80 -24.39
N PRO A 54 -20.80 -21.82 -23.53
CA PRO A 54 -21.42 -20.61 -23.03
C PRO A 54 -20.52 -19.88 -22.03
N SER A 55 -20.48 -18.55 -22.16
CA SER A 55 -19.83 -17.64 -21.21
C SER A 55 -20.44 -17.72 -19.80
N PRO A 56 -19.68 -17.62 -18.71
CA PRO A 56 -20.22 -17.70 -17.36
C PRO A 56 -21.09 -16.47 -17.05
N GLY A 57 -22.39 -16.70 -16.77
CA GLY A 57 -23.33 -15.70 -16.30
C GLY A 57 -24.69 -15.65 -17.01
N GLN A 58 -24.97 -16.48 -18.01
CA GLN A 58 -26.31 -16.59 -18.61
C GLN A 58 -26.99 -17.90 -18.19
N PRO A 59 -28.31 -17.83 -17.83
CA PRO A 59 -29.06 -18.99 -17.42
C PRO A 59 -29.22 -20.01 -18.56
N SER A 60 -29.04 -21.28 -18.25
CA SER A 60 -28.93 -22.41 -19.20
C SER A 60 -30.25 -22.92 -19.77
N SER A 61 -31.41 -22.37 -19.41
CA SER A 61 -32.70 -22.76 -19.96
C SER A 61 -33.41 -21.62 -20.70
N PRO A 62 -34.15 -21.90 -21.78
CA PRO A 62 -34.89 -20.86 -22.53
C PRO A 62 -35.90 -20.08 -21.66
N GLN A 63 -36.50 -20.75 -20.66
CA GLN A 63 -37.42 -20.11 -19.71
C GLN A 63 -36.70 -19.16 -18.75
N ALA A 64 -35.50 -19.51 -18.27
CA ALA A 64 -34.72 -18.66 -17.41
C ALA A 64 -34.17 -17.42 -18.14
N GLN A 65 -33.82 -17.56 -19.42
CA GLN A 65 -33.44 -16.42 -20.28
C GLN A 65 -34.57 -15.45 -20.55
N ALA A 66 -35.79 -15.97 -20.79
CA ALA A 66 -36.98 -15.15 -20.94
C ALA A 66 -37.29 -14.36 -19.66
N LEU A 67 -37.23 -15.01 -18.51
CA LEU A 67 -37.47 -14.38 -17.22
C LEU A 67 -36.37 -13.34 -16.88
N PHE A 68 -35.12 -13.62 -17.20
CA PHE A 68 -34.02 -12.69 -17.04
C PHE A 68 -34.25 -11.40 -17.85
N SER A 69 -34.69 -11.53 -19.08
CA SER A 69 -35.05 -10.40 -19.95
C SER A 69 -36.20 -9.57 -19.39
N GLN A 70 -37.27 -10.24 -18.87
CA GLN A 70 -38.41 -9.57 -18.25
C GLN A 70 -38.02 -8.80 -16.98
N VAL A 71 -37.16 -9.36 -16.12
CA VAL A 71 -36.64 -8.66 -14.93
C VAL A 71 -35.85 -7.43 -15.33
N SER A 72 -35.02 -7.52 -16.38
CA SER A 72 -34.24 -6.40 -16.90
C SER A 72 -35.12 -5.26 -17.40
N GLN A 73 -36.11 -5.56 -18.26
CA GLN A 73 -37.06 -4.59 -18.81
C GLN A 73 -37.89 -3.92 -17.71
N GLN A 74 -38.38 -4.69 -16.74
CA GLN A 74 -39.14 -4.14 -15.62
C GLN A 74 -38.27 -3.26 -14.71
N GLY A 75 -36.98 -3.58 -14.57
CA GLY A 75 -36.02 -2.75 -13.85
C GLY A 75 -35.79 -1.40 -14.53
N GLU A 76 -35.74 -1.37 -15.87
CA GLU A 76 -35.65 -0.15 -16.64
C GLU A 76 -36.91 0.71 -16.55
N LEU A 77 -38.09 0.08 -16.59
CA LEU A 77 -39.37 0.77 -16.40
C LEU A 77 -39.45 1.48 -15.04
N VAL A 78 -39.06 0.80 -13.96
CA VAL A 78 -39.02 1.39 -12.62
C VAL A 78 -38.05 2.58 -12.59
N ARG A 79 -36.89 2.47 -13.24
CA ARG A 79 -35.90 3.54 -13.32
C ARG A 79 -36.46 4.74 -14.09
N LYS A 80 -37.13 4.50 -15.22
CA LYS A 80 -37.78 5.52 -16.05
C LYS A 80 -38.87 6.27 -15.28
N LEU A 81 -39.78 5.56 -14.62
CA LEU A 81 -40.84 6.16 -13.80
C LEU A 81 -40.31 7.02 -12.64
N LYS A 82 -39.21 6.61 -12.01
CA LYS A 82 -38.54 7.41 -10.99
C LYS A 82 -37.89 8.65 -11.55
N THR A 83 -37.28 8.58 -12.74
CA THR A 83 -36.63 9.73 -13.40
C THR A 83 -37.66 10.75 -13.87
N GLU A 84 -38.81 10.29 -14.35
CA GLU A 84 -39.94 11.13 -14.83
C GLU A 84 -40.81 11.65 -13.66
N LYS A 85 -40.43 11.36 -12.41
CA LYS A 85 -41.21 11.73 -11.21
C LYS A 85 -42.69 11.34 -11.29
N ALA A 86 -42.97 10.15 -11.83
CA ALA A 86 -44.32 9.61 -11.93
C ALA A 86 -45.00 9.49 -10.55
N PRO A 87 -46.32 9.47 -10.46
CA PRO A 87 -47.06 9.31 -9.21
C PRO A 87 -46.57 8.08 -8.42
N LYS A 88 -46.53 8.20 -7.12
CA LYS A 88 -46.00 7.18 -6.22
C LYS A 88 -46.65 5.82 -6.42
N ASP A 89 -47.94 5.81 -6.63
CA ASP A 89 -48.74 4.57 -6.83
C ASP A 89 -48.28 3.79 -8.09
N GLN A 90 -47.91 4.49 -9.15
CA GLN A 90 -47.40 3.87 -10.38
C GLN A 90 -46.00 3.29 -10.17
N VAL A 91 -45.15 4.01 -9.42
CA VAL A 91 -43.81 3.52 -9.09
C VAL A 91 -43.87 2.30 -8.17
N ASP A 92 -44.75 2.33 -7.16
CA ASP A 92 -44.93 1.23 -6.22
C ASP A 92 -45.51 -0.02 -6.91
N ALA A 93 -46.48 0.13 -7.84
CA ALA A 93 -46.99 -0.95 -8.66
C ALA A 93 -45.89 -1.58 -9.54
N ALA A 94 -45.07 -0.79 -10.18
CA ALA A 94 -43.98 -1.28 -11.02
C ALA A 94 -42.87 -1.97 -10.21
N VAL A 95 -42.58 -1.50 -9.00
CA VAL A 95 -41.65 -2.14 -8.05
C VAL A 95 -42.16 -3.49 -7.57
N LYS A 96 -43.49 -3.61 -7.32
CA LYS A 96 -44.11 -4.87 -6.92
C LYS A 96 -43.93 -5.94 -8.00
N VAL A 97 -44.21 -5.61 -9.26
CA VAL A 97 -44.02 -6.51 -10.40
C VAL A 97 -42.56 -6.94 -10.55
N LEU A 98 -41.59 -5.98 -10.34
CA LEU A 98 -40.17 -6.27 -10.39
C LEU A 98 -39.74 -7.27 -9.31
N LEU A 99 -40.29 -7.15 -8.11
CA LEU A 99 -40.01 -8.08 -7.00
C LEU A 99 -40.58 -9.47 -7.26
N GLU A 100 -41.80 -9.58 -7.83
CA GLU A 100 -42.41 -10.83 -8.22
C GLU A 100 -41.58 -11.55 -9.30
N LEU A 101 -41.17 -10.86 -10.34
CA LEU A 101 -40.32 -11.42 -11.41
C LEU A 101 -38.95 -11.90 -10.89
N LYS A 102 -38.34 -11.15 -9.99
CA LYS A 102 -37.09 -11.60 -9.32
C LYS A 102 -37.31 -12.83 -8.46
N GLY A 103 -38.45 -12.94 -7.77
CA GLY A 103 -38.81 -14.12 -6.99
C GLY A 103 -38.95 -15.33 -7.89
N GLN A 104 -39.67 -15.21 -9.02
CA GLN A 104 -39.83 -16.28 -10.02
C GLN A 104 -38.50 -16.71 -10.64
N TYR A 105 -37.61 -15.74 -10.95
CA TYR A 105 -36.30 -16.04 -11.47
C TYR A 105 -35.45 -16.83 -10.45
N LYS A 106 -35.47 -16.44 -9.18
CA LYS A 106 -34.78 -17.14 -8.09
C LYS A 106 -35.36 -18.54 -7.87
N ALA A 107 -36.69 -18.71 -7.95
CA ALA A 107 -37.32 -20.00 -7.82
C ALA A 107 -36.96 -20.96 -8.96
N LEU A 108 -36.79 -20.44 -10.19
CA LEU A 108 -36.47 -21.24 -11.37
C LEU A 108 -34.96 -21.57 -11.49
N THR A 109 -34.08 -20.66 -11.09
CA THR A 109 -32.63 -20.79 -11.30
C THR A 109 -31.86 -21.16 -10.04
N GLY A 110 -32.45 -20.98 -8.85
CA GLY A 110 -31.77 -21.08 -7.57
C GLY A 110 -30.87 -19.89 -7.23
N GLU A 111 -30.64 -18.94 -8.18
CA GLU A 111 -29.74 -17.81 -8.04
C GLU A 111 -30.46 -16.47 -8.01
N GLU A 112 -29.90 -15.49 -7.33
CA GLU A 112 -30.43 -14.12 -7.35
C GLU A 112 -30.10 -13.40 -8.67
N TYR A 113 -31.09 -12.69 -9.22
CA TYR A 113 -30.89 -11.88 -10.41
C TYR A 113 -29.82 -10.81 -10.19
N LYS A 114 -28.76 -10.84 -11.01
CA LYS A 114 -27.73 -9.80 -11.08
C LYS A 114 -27.78 -9.11 -12.44
N PRO A 115 -27.96 -7.77 -12.50
CA PRO A 115 -27.97 -7.07 -13.78
C PRO A 115 -26.61 -7.18 -14.45
N VAL A 116 -26.58 -7.47 -15.75
CA VAL A 116 -25.37 -7.39 -16.58
C VAL A 116 -25.06 -5.91 -16.80
N THR A 117 -24.01 -5.40 -16.14
CA THR A 117 -23.49 -4.07 -16.42
C THR A 117 -22.67 -4.09 -17.69
N THR A 118 -23.24 -3.60 -18.78
CA THR A 118 -22.47 -3.22 -19.97
C THR A 118 -21.68 -1.94 -19.68
N PRO A 119 -20.38 -1.87 -19.95
CA PRO A 119 -19.61 -0.64 -19.75
C PRO A 119 -19.89 0.36 -20.86
N GLY A 120 -20.42 1.52 -20.50
CA GLY A 120 -20.42 2.68 -21.40
C GLY A 120 -21.68 3.54 -21.41
N ALA A 121 -21.81 4.49 -20.48
CA ALA A 121 -22.28 5.87 -20.71
C ALA A 121 -22.21 6.67 -19.39
N PRO A 122 -21.84 7.96 -19.41
CA PRO A 122 -21.64 8.76 -18.20
C PRO A 122 -22.98 9.27 -17.66
N GLY A 123 -23.26 8.97 -16.40
CA GLY A 123 -24.43 9.45 -15.67
C GLY A 123 -24.02 10.22 -14.45
N VAL A 124 -24.46 11.46 -14.40
CA VAL A 124 -24.38 12.44 -13.32
C VAL A 124 -24.91 11.87 -12.01
N GLY A 125 -24.12 12.05 -10.93
CA GLY A 125 -24.44 11.59 -9.61
C GLY A 125 -25.53 12.38 -8.90
N THR A 126 -26.29 11.69 -8.07
CA THR A 126 -26.94 12.26 -6.87
C THR A 126 -26.91 11.20 -5.78
N ALA A 127 -26.47 11.64 -4.62
CA ALA A 127 -26.39 10.88 -3.39
C ALA A 127 -27.78 10.40 -2.91
N GLY A 128 -27.86 9.16 -2.45
CA GLY A 128 -29.02 8.61 -1.78
C GLY A 128 -28.58 7.57 -0.76
N GLU A 129 -28.80 7.91 0.48
CA GLU A 129 -28.54 7.12 1.67
C GLU A 129 -29.23 5.75 1.59
N ASP A 130 -28.49 4.69 1.91
CA ASP A 130 -29.04 3.37 2.14
C ASP A 130 -28.95 3.00 3.63
N LYS A 131 -30.11 3.06 4.29
CA LYS A 131 -30.33 2.48 5.62
C LYS A 131 -30.93 1.09 5.45
N SER A 132 -30.17 0.05 5.61
CA SER A 132 -30.68 -1.29 5.81
C SER A 132 -30.56 -1.69 7.27
N ARG A 133 -31.66 -1.59 7.98
CA ARG A 133 -32.51 -2.60 8.60
C ARG A 133 -31.79 -3.75 9.32
N LYS A 134 -31.85 -3.69 10.66
CA LYS A 134 -31.92 -4.88 11.52
C LYS A 134 -33.18 -4.82 12.37
N GLU A 135 -34.19 -5.58 11.96
CA GLU A 135 -35.23 -6.05 12.84
C GLU A 135 -34.73 -7.31 13.56
N ARG A 136 -34.86 -7.30 14.86
CA ARG A 136 -35.26 -8.49 15.62
C ARG A 136 -36.00 -8.10 16.91
N GLU A 137 -37.17 -8.66 16.95
CA GLU A 137 -38.17 -8.69 18.01
C GLU A 137 -37.62 -8.80 19.43
N ASN A 138 -38.28 -8.09 20.38
CA ASN A 138 -38.91 -8.76 21.48
C ASN A 138 -40.00 -7.90 22.13
N LYS A 139 -41.14 -8.55 22.35
CA LYS A 139 -42.35 -8.12 23.06
C LYS A 139 -42.06 -7.93 24.55
N SER A 140 -42.64 -6.94 25.16
CA SER A 140 -43.74 -7.09 26.18
C SER A 140 -43.95 -5.76 26.91
N GLU A 141 -45.18 -5.28 26.78
CA GLU A 141 -46.17 -4.95 27.78
C GLU A 141 -45.90 -3.86 28.84
N LYS A 142 -46.69 -2.84 28.72
CA LYS A 142 -47.81 -2.28 29.50
C LYS A 142 -47.54 -1.00 30.29
N GLN A 143 -48.50 -0.08 30.02
CA GLN A 143 -49.21 0.87 30.89
C GLN A 143 -48.33 1.97 31.53
N GLY A 144 -48.67 3.23 31.47
CA GLY A 144 -49.89 3.99 31.46
C GLY A 144 -49.60 5.32 32.15
N GLY A 145 -50.26 6.38 31.83
CA GLY A 145 -50.38 7.52 32.75
C GLY A 145 -50.01 8.89 32.15
N GLU A 146 -51.03 9.53 31.78
CA GLU A 146 -51.39 10.93 31.58
C GLU A 146 -50.65 12.03 32.35
N GLY A 147 -50.67 13.23 31.73
CA GLY A 147 -50.77 14.53 32.38
C GLY A 147 -49.58 15.44 32.09
N GLY A 148 -49.63 16.44 31.28
CA GLY A 148 -50.40 17.65 31.38
C GLY A 148 -49.51 18.82 31.73
N GLY A 149 -49.44 19.84 30.87
CA GLY A 149 -49.36 21.19 31.42
C GLY A 149 -48.09 22.05 31.17
N LYS A 150 -48.07 22.76 30.09
CA LYS A 150 -47.91 24.24 29.93
C LYS A 150 -46.92 25.07 30.79
N LYS A 151 -46.10 25.80 30.02
CA LYS A 151 -45.84 27.28 30.04
C LYS A 151 -44.68 27.87 30.87
N LYS A 152 -43.81 28.56 30.10
CA LYS A 152 -43.35 29.97 30.18
C LYS A 152 -42.38 30.46 31.25
N GLY A 153 -41.39 31.17 30.71
CA GLY A 153 -40.86 32.46 31.25
C GLY A 153 -39.52 32.29 31.99
N GLY A 154 -38.46 32.83 31.53
CA GLY A 154 -38.15 34.22 31.55
C GLY A 154 -37.00 34.53 32.49
N GLU A 155 -35.96 35.16 31.95
CA GLU A 155 -35.13 36.23 32.51
C GLU A 155 -33.91 35.96 33.42
N LYS A 156 -32.75 36.34 32.79
CA LYS A 156 -31.66 37.22 33.30
C LYS A 156 -30.96 36.97 34.64
N THR A 157 -29.64 36.73 34.45
CA THR A 157 -28.43 37.29 35.16
C THR A 157 -28.59 37.93 36.57
N PRO A 158 -27.52 38.02 37.41
CA PRO A 158 -26.11 38.26 37.10
C PRO A 158 -25.05 37.56 38.00
N ALA A 159 -23.80 37.88 37.68
CA ALA A 159 -22.50 37.56 38.28
C ALA A 159 -22.40 37.69 39.82
N ASN A 160 -21.52 36.87 40.40
CA ASN A 160 -20.42 37.41 41.22
C ASN A 160 -19.31 36.40 41.53
N LYS A 161 -18.17 36.99 41.71
CA LYS A 161 -16.81 36.62 42.06
C LYS A 161 -16.65 35.77 43.33
N ASP A 162 -15.55 35.08 43.31
CA ASP A 162 -14.41 35.00 44.22
C ASP A 162 -14.04 33.61 44.76
N GLY A 163 -12.78 33.28 44.50
CA GLY A 163 -11.78 32.94 45.50
C GLY A 163 -11.70 31.48 46.01
N GLY A 164 -10.56 30.88 45.79
CA GLY A 164 -10.07 29.91 46.75
C GLY A 164 -9.45 28.61 46.19
N ALA A 165 -8.23 28.47 46.50
CA ALA A 165 -7.26 27.44 46.18
C ALA A 165 -7.64 26.00 46.56
N GLY A 166 -7.06 25.04 45.80
CA GLY A 166 -6.55 23.78 46.38
C GLY A 166 -7.35 22.52 46.05
N GLY A 167 -6.71 21.58 45.39
CA GLY A 167 -7.11 20.17 45.44
C GLY A 167 -6.99 19.43 44.09
N ALA A 168 -5.93 18.62 44.01
CA ALA A 168 -5.70 17.69 42.93
C ALA A 168 -6.80 16.62 42.81
N GLY A 169 -7.26 16.36 41.60
CA GLY A 169 -8.21 15.30 41.31
C GLY A 169 -8.53 15.31 39.80
N GLY A 170 -7.67 14.71 38.99
CA GLY A 170 -7.85 14.69 37.55
C GLY A 170 -8.96 13.73 37.13
N GLY A 171 -10.10 14.28 36.80
CA GLY A 171 -11.12 13.62 35.97
C GLY A 171 -11.00 14.17 34.56
N GLU A 172 -10.41 13.46 33.62
CA GLU A 172 -10.47 13.82 32.20
C GLU A 172 -11.93 13.69 31.72
N GLY A 173 -12.58 14.82 31.57
CA GLY A 173 -13.84 14.89 30.85
C GLY A 173 -13.61 14.56 29.37
N PRO A 174 -14.63 14.06 28.64
CA PRO A 174 -14.49 13.68 27.26
C PRO A 174 -14.03 14.88 26.44
N LYS A 175 -12.79 14.83 25.96
CA LYS A 175 -12.24 15.79 24.98
C LYS A 175 -13.15 15.78 23.75
N LYS A 176 -13.74 16.93 23.39
CA LYS A 176 -14.48 17.08 22.14
C LYS A 176 -13.57 16.65 20.99
N GLN A 177 -13.86 15.47 20.42
CA GLN A 177 -13.19 14.97 19.22
C GLN A 177 -13.43 15.96 18.08
N THR A 178 -12.36 16.54 17.57
CA THR A 178 -12.43 17.34 16.35
C THR A 178 -12.59 16.38 15.17
N ARG A 179 -13.31 16.76 14.12
CA ARG A 179 -13.48 15.95 12.89
C ARG A 179 -12.17 15.53 12.22
N LEU A 180 -11.04 16.09 12.61
CA LEU A 180 -9.70 15.78 12.16
C LEU A 180 -9.03 14.64 12.93
N GLY A 181 -9.51 14.30 14.13
CA GLY A 181 -8.94 13.20 14.93
C GLY A 181 -9.25 11.82 14.37
N LEU A 182 -8.46 10.85 14.80
CA LEU A 182 -8.72 9.43 14.54
C LEU A 182 -9.88 8.98 15.44
N GLU A 183 -10.76 8.15 14.91
CA GLU A 183 -11.89 7.57 15.66
C GLU A 183 -11.52 6.19 16.20
N ALA A 184 -10.75 5.42 15.42
CA ALA A 184 -10.22 4.12 15.82
C ALA A 184 -8.94 4.28 16.63
N LYS A 185 -8.72 3.39 17.59
CA LYS A 185 -7.47 3.29 18.34
C LYS A 185 -6.65 2.11 17.84
N LYS A 186 -5.34 2.28 17.83
CA LYS A 186 -4.38 1.31 17.30
C LYS A 186 -4.47 -0.04 18.01
N GLU A 187 -4.68 -0.02 19.32
CA GLU A 187 -4.72 -1.20 20.20
C GLU A 187 -6.08 -1.93 20.13
N GLU A 188 -7.17 -1.22 19.79
CA GLU A 188 -8.52 -1.76 19.76
C GLU A 188 -8.90 -2.32 18.38
N ASN A 189 -8.56 -1.58 17.32
CA ASN A 189 -8.84 -1.98 15.93
C ASN A 189 -7.72 -1.48 14.99
N LEU A 190 -6.67 -2.28 14.86
CA LEU A 190 -5.49 -1.94 14.08
C LEU A 190 -5.82 -1.70 12.58
N ALA A 191 -6.74 -2.47 12.00
CA ALA A 191 -7.06 -2.37 10.57
C ALA A 191 -7.78 -1.04 10.26
N ASP A 192 -8.74 -0.67 11.08
CA ASP A 192 -9.51 0.56 10.93
C ASP A 192 -8.64 1.79 11.27
N TRP A 193 -7.85 1.69 12.35
CA TRP A 193 -6.87 2.71 12.71
C TRP A 193 -5.88 2.96 11.55
N TYR A 194 -5.33 1.90 10.96
CA TYR A 194 -4.38 2.02 9.85
C TYR A 194 -5.01 2.70 8.63
N SER A 195 -6.21 2.27 8.25
CA SER A 195 -6.97 2.89 7.15
C SER A 195 -7.23 4.38 7.40
N GLN A 196 -7.60 4.75 8.63
CA GLN A 196 -7.84 6.14 9.00
C GLN A 196 -6.55 6.97 8.98
N VAL A 197 -5.44 6.43 9.50
CA VAL A 197 -4.17 7.17 9.51
C VAL A 197 -3.71 7.48 8.09
N ILE A 198 -3.65 6.48 7.21
CA ILE A 198 -3.11 6.67 5.86
C ILE A 198 -3.99 7.58 4.97
N THR A 199 -5.29 7.62 5.21
CA THR A 199 -6.21 8.50 4.49
C THR A 199 -6.28 9.91 5.07
N LYS A 200 -6.47 10.02 6.40
CA LYS A 200 -6.59 11.33 7.08
C LYS A 200 -5.26 12.11 7.10
N ALA A 201 -4.11 11.42 7.15
CA ALA A 201 -2.80 12.05 6.99
C ALA A 201 -2.43 12.35 5.53
N GLU A 202 -3.34 12.13 4.61
CA GLU A 202 -3.16 12.41 3.17
C GLU A 202 -1.99 11.63 2.53
N MET A 203 -1.81 10.37 2.92
CA MET A 203 -0.76 9.52 2.35
C MET A 203 -1.21 8.88 1.05
N ILE A 204 -2.46 8.43 0.99
CA ILE A 204 -3.04 7.77 -0.19
C ILE A 204 -4.40 8.35 -0.56
N GLU A 205 -4.82 8.03 -1.79
CA GLU A 205 -6.19 8.08 -2.25
C GLU A 205 -6.57 6.69 -2.79
N TYR A 206 -7.77 6.22 -2.48
CA TYR A 206 -8.28 4.98 -3.06
C TYR A 206 -8.56 5.15 -4.55
N TYR A 207 -8.20 4.14 -5.32
CA TYR A 207 -8.38 4.12 -6.76
C TYR A 207 -9.45 3.10 -7.15
N ASP A 208 -10.05 3.23 -8.32
CA ASP A 208 -11.16 2.39 -8.79
C ASP A 208 -10.71 0.96 -9.17
N VAL A 209 -9.41 0.75 -9.39
CA VAL A 209 -8.83 -0.59 -9.57
C VAL A 209 -8.39 -1.14 -8.23
N SER A 210 -9.07 -2.20 -7.76
CA SER A 210 -8.79 -2.82 -6.47
C SER A 210 -7.33 -3.25 -6.34
N GLY A 211 -6.69 -2.86 -5.24
CA GLY A 211 -5.28 -3.15 -4.95
C GLY A 211 -4.27 -2.19 -5.58
N CYS A 212 -4.75 -1.18 -6.32
CA CYS A 212 -3.98 -0.03 -6.78
C CYS A 212 -4.36 1.21 -5.97
N TYR A 213 -3.40 2.08 -5.70
CA TYR A 213 -3.59 3.25 -4.85
C TYR A 213 -2.83 4.45 -5.42
N VAL A 214 -3.44 5.64 -5.28
CA VAL A 214 -2.72 6.88 -5.55
C VAL A 214 -1.82 7.17 -4.35
N LEU A 215 -0.51 7.23 -4.55
CA LEU A 215 0.44 7.73 -3.54
C LEU A 215 0.43 9.25 -3.58
N ARG A 216 -0.06 9.87 -2.52
CA ARG A 216 -0.11 11.34 -2.43
C ARG A 216 1.29 11.90 -2.10
N PRO A 217 1.56 13.19 -2.36
CA PRO A 217 2.87 13.79 -2.15
C PRO A 217 3.49 13.52 -0.76
N TRP A 218 2.65 13.41 0.29
CA TRP A 218 3.12 13.17 1.65
C TRP A 218 3.78 11.81 1.82
N SER A 219 3.18 10.74 1.31
CA SER A 219 3.79 9.40 1.33
C SER A 219 4.90 9.27 0.29
N PHE A 220 4.72 9.90 -0.88
CA PHE A 220 5.70 9.81 -1.95
C PHE A 220 7.04 10.44 -1.54
N SER A 221 7.02 11.53 -0.75
CA SER A 221 8.25 12.15 -0.23
C SER A 221 9.06 11.23 0.70
N ILE A 222 8.39 10.30 1.41
CA ILE A 222 9.08 9.28 2.21
C ILE A 222 9.80 8.31 1.26
N TRP A 223 9.14 7.92 0.16
CA TRP A 223 9.76 7.08 -0.86
C TRP A 223 10.97 7.75 -1.52
N GLU A 224 10.88 9.04 -1.82
CA GLU A 224 12.00 9.84 -2.34
C GLU A 224 13.18 9.84 -1.38
N ALA A 225 12.95 10.06 -0.08
CA ALA A 225 14.00 10.00 0.94
C ALA A 225 14.70 8.63 1.00
N ILE A 226 13.93 7.54 0.90
CA ILE A 226 14.46 6.17 0.84
C ILE A 226 15.27 5.97 -0.44
N LYS A 227 14.74 6.42 -1.58
CA LYS A 227 15.39 6.36 -2.88
C LYS A 227 16.73 7.10 -2.87
N ASP A 228 16.74 8.35 -2.44
CA ASP A 228 17.94 9.18 -2.43
C ASP A 228 19.03 8.56 -1.56
N PHE A 229 18.68 8.07 -0.38
CA PHE A 229 19.61 7.39 0.52
C PHE A 229 20.18 6.12 -0.13
N PHE A 230 19.30 5.21 -0.57
CA PHE A 230 19.72 3.93 -1.08
C PHE A 230 20.46 4.04 -2.43
N ASP A 231 19.97 4.87 -3.34
CA ASP A 231 20.61 5.13 -4.64
C ASP A 231 22.04 5.70 -4.46
N GLY A 232 22.19 6.62 -3.51
CA GLY A 232 23.50 7.16 -3.16
C GLY A 232 24.48 6.11 -2.63
N GLU A 233 24.00 5.14 -1.86
CA GLU A 233 24.85 4.08 -1.30
C GLU A 233 25.22 3.00 -2.33
N ILE A 234 24.26 2.53 -3.16
CA ILE A 234 24.56 1.49 -4.17
C ILE A 234 25.48 2.01 -5.28
N LYS A 235 25.44 3.30 -5.61
CA LYS A 235 26.39 3.92 -6.55
C LYS A 235 27.83 3.86 -6.05
N LYS A 236 28.06 3.91 -4.73
CA LYS A 236 29.40 3.71 -4.14
C LYS A 236 29.90 2.28 -4.35
N LEU A 237 29.00 1.31 -4.53
CA LEU A 237 29.33 -0.06 -4.86
C LEU A 237 29.50 -0.32 -6.37
N GLY A 238 29.44 0.76 -7.20
CA GLY A 238 29.55 0.68 -8.65
C GLY A 238 28.28 0.19 -9.36
N VAL A 239 27.12 0.30 -8.71
CA VAL A 239 25.83 -0.05 -9.34
C VAL A 239 25.34 1.12 -10.17
N GLU A 240 24.90 0.84 -11.40
CA GLU A 240 24.37 1.81 -12.35
C GLU A 240 22.86 1.67 -12.50
N ASN A 241 22.17 2.81 -12.62
CA ASN A 241 20.74 2.81 -12.89
C ASN A 241 20.46 2.59 -14.37
N CYS A 242 19.45 1.76 -14.66
CA CYS A 242 18.99 1.47 -16.01
C CYS A 242 17.46 1.48 -16.07
N TYR A 243 16.93 1.24 -17.27
CA TYR A 243 15.51 1.04 -17.48
C TYR A 243 15.28 -0.08 -18.50
N PHE A 244 14.45 -1.05 -18.14
CA PHE A 244 13.98 -2.13 -18.99
C PHE A 244 12.46 -2.04 -19.20
N PRO A 245 11.94 -2.49 -20.35
CA PRO A 245 10.52 -2.43 -20.68
C PRO A 245 9.63 -3.12 -19.62
N MET A 246 8.44 -2.57 -19.42
CA MET A 246 7.48 -3.17 -18.48
C MET A 246 6.74 -4.39 -19.05
N PHE A 247 6.74 -4.58 -20.36
CA PHE A 247 6.04 -5.68 -21.00
C PHE A 247 6.97 -6.87 -21.21
N VAL A 248 6.44 -8.06 -20.93
CA VAL A 248 7.13 -9.35 -21.06
C VAL A 248 6.35 -10.21 -22.05
N SER A 249 7.01 -10.85 -22.99
CA SER A 249 6.39 -11.79 -23.91
C SER A 249 5.97 -13.08 -23.18
N GLN A 250 4.93 -13.72 -23.67
CA GLN A 250 4.48 -15.01 -23.13
C GLN A 250 5.60 -16.06 -23.19
N ALA A 251 6.33 -16.13 -24.29
CA ALA A 251 7.43 -17.07 -24.48
C ALA A 251 8.55 -16.90 -23.42
N ALA A 252 8.87 -15.66 -23.03
CA ALA A 252 9.88 -15.40 -22.00
C ALA A 252 9.43 -15.91 -20.62
N LEU A 253 8.16 -15.69 -20.25
CA LEU A 253 7.59 -16.17 -18.98
C LEU A 253 7.46 -17.72 -18.96
N GLU A 254 7.09 -18.34 -20.07
CA GLU A 254 6.99 -19.80 -20.17
C GLU A 254 8.36 -20.48 -20.05
N LYS A 255 9.41 -19.84 -20.55
CA LYS A 255 10.78 -20.31 -20.39
C LYS A 255 11.17 -20.35 -18.90
N GLU A 256 10.87 -19.30 -18.14
CA GLU A 256 11.12 -19.25 -16.70
C GLU A 256 10.31 -20.33 -15.95
N LYS A 257 9.00 -20.42 -16.22
CA LYS A 257 8.10 -21.39 -15.60
C LYS A 257 8.55 -22.84 -15.80
N SER A 258 9.12 -23.17 -16.96
CA SER A 258 9.59 -24.52 -17.25
C SER A 258 10.85 -24.92 -16.49
N HIS A 259 11.61 -23.94 -15.98
CA HIS A 259 12.87 -24.15 -15.28
C HIS A 259 12.75 -24.00 -13.75
N ILE A 260 11.74 -23.27 -13.27
CA ILE A 260 11.49 -23.05 -11.84
C ILE A 260 10.15 -23.69 -11.49
N ALA A 261 10.22 -24.87 -10.86
CA ALA A 261 9.04 -25.55 -10.35
C ALA A 261 8.29 -24.63 -9.37
N ASP A 262 6.96 -24.59 -9.47
CA ASP A 262 6.06 -23.80 -8.63
C ASP A 262 6.16 -22.27 -8.73
N PHE A 263 6.98 -21.73 -9.66
CA PHE A 263 7.01 -20.31 -9.91
C PHE A 263 6.01 -19.94 -11.02
N ALA A 264 4.82 -19.56 -10.62
CA ALA A 264 3.81 -19.01 -11.53
C ALA A 264 3.20 -17.76 -10.89
N PRO A 265 3.87 -16.61 -10.94
CA PRO A 265 3.28 -15.38 -10.44
C PRO A 265 1.99 -15.09 -11.21
N GLU A 266 0.92 -14.73 -10.48
CA GLU A 266 -0.30 -14.24 -11.13
C GLU A 266 0.03 -12.91 -11.83
N VAL A 267 0.21 -12.96 -13.14
CA VAL A 267 0.54 -11.80 -13.97
C VAL A 267 -0.71 -11.14 -14.53
N ALA A 268 -0.65 -9.84 -14.75
CA ALA A 268 -1.65 -9.12 -15.51
C ALA A 268 -1.32 -9.22 -17.00
N TRP A 269 -2.26 -9.73 -17.80
CA TRP A 269 -2.11 -9.92 -19.24
C TRP A 269 -2.76 -8.79 -20.03
N VAL A 270 -2.05 -8.27 -21.02
CA VAL A 270 -2.58 -7.38 -22.04
C VAL A 270 -2.85 -8.22 -23.28
N THR A 271 -4.11 -8.38 -23.61
CA THR A 271 -4.59 -9.21 -24.73
C THR A 271 -5.12 -8.42 -25.91
N ARG A 272 -5.31 -7.10 -25.74
CA ARG A 272 -5.92 -6.22 -26.75
C ARG A 272 -5.19 -4.90 -26.89
N SER A 273 -5.13 -4.40 -28.12
CA SER A 273 -4.79 -3.02 -28.44
C SER A 273 -6.05 -2.32 -28.98
N GLY A 274 -6.65 -1.46 -28.17
CA GLY A 274 -7.97 -0.90 -28.44
C GLY A 274 -9.04 -2.02 -28.50
N LYS A 275 -9.65 -2.22 -29.68
CA LYS A 275 -10.66 -3.27 -29.90
C LYS A 275 -10.10 -4.54 -30.56
N THR A 276 -8.85 -4.50 -30.98
CA THR A 276 -8.18 -5.60 -31.71
C THR A 276 -7.42 -6.48 -30.74
N GLU A 277 -7.57 -7.79 -30.85
CA GLU A 277 -6.77 -8.75 -30.09
C GLU A 277 -5.32 -8.74 -30.60
N LEU A 278 -4.38 -8.85 -29.68
CA LEU A 278 -2.97 -9.00 -29.99
C LEU A 278 -2.75 -10.42 -30.56
N ALA A 279 -1.84 -10.54 -31.52
CA ALA A 279 -1.43 -11.85 -32.06
C ALA A 279 -0.87 -12.75 -30.96
N GLU A 280 -0.12 -12.17 -30.02
CA GLU A 280 0.38 -12.83 -28.81
C GLU A 280 0.08 -11.95 -27.60
N PRO A 281 -0.47 -12.52 -26.52
CA PRO A 281 -0.61 -11.80 -25.26
C PRO A 281 0.74 -11.36 -24.71
N ILE A 282 0.77 -10.19 -24.09
CA ILE A 282 1.95 -9.71 -23.36
C ILE A 282 1.60 -9.51 -21.89
N ALA A 283 2.53 -9.81 -21.01
CA ALA A 283 2.35 -9.65 -19.56
C ALA A 283 2.92 -8.30 -19.09
N VAL A 284 2.33 -7.74 -18.06
CA VAL A 284 2.98 -6.69 -17.28
C VAL A 284 3.95 -7.35 -16.31
N ARG A 285 5.19 -6.89 -16.27
CA ARG A 285 6.26 -7.49 -15.46
C ARG A 285 5.88 -7.66 -13.99
N PRO A 286 5.95 -8.88 -13.41
CA PRO A 286 5.85 -9.12 -11.96
C PRO A 286 7.21 -8.95 -11.26
N THR A 287 8.29 -9.09 -12.02
CA THR A 287 9.71 -8.93 -11.71
C THR A 287 10.47 -8.88 -13.05
N SER A 288 11.76 -8.56 -13.06
CA SER A 288 12.45 -8.24 -14.32
C SER A 288 13.52 -9.25 -14.77
N GLU A 289 13.68 -10.40 -14.12
CA GLU A 289 14.64 -11.43 -14.50
C GLU A 289 14.46 -11.84 -15.97
N THR A 290 13.22 -12.15 -16.38
CA THR A 290 12.87 -12.54 -17.74
C THR A 290 13.08 -11.44 -18.78
N VAL A 291 13.09 -10.18 -18.37
CA VAL A 291 13.31 -9.02 -19.26
C VAL A 291 14.78 -8.70 -19.37
N MET A 292 15.52 -8.75 -18.25
CA MET A 292 16.92 -8.30 -18.18
C MET A 292 17.92 -9.34 -18.64
N TYR A 293 17.73 -10.61 -18.25
CA TYR A 293 18.75 -11.63 -18.45
C TYR A 293 19.01 -12.03 -19.90
N PRO A 294 18.03 -12.00 -20.82
CA PRO A 294 18.31 -12.13 -22.25
C PRO A 294 19.26 -11.05 -22.82
N ALA A 295 19.23 -9.83 -22.21
CA ALA A 295 20.18 -8.79 -22.58
C ALA A 295 21.58 -9.08 -22.01
N TYR A 296 21.66 -9.56 -20.76
CA TYR A 296 22.94 -9.97 -20.17
C TYR A 296 23.63 -11.06 -20.97
N ALA A 297 22.87 -12.04 -21.46
CA ALA A 297 23.42 -13.08 -22.33
C ALA A 297 24.07 -12.53 -23.63
N LYS A 298 23.55 -11.41 -24.15
CA LYS A 298 24.13 -10.74 -25.33
C LYS A 298 25.32 -9.86 -24.97
N TRP A 299 25.33 -9.26 -23.78
CA TRP A 299 26.36 -8.31 -23.35
C TRP A 299 27.61 -9.02 -22.84
N VAL A 300 27.44 -10.16 -22.16
CA VAL A 300 28.55 -10.94 -21.63
C VAL A 300 29.16 -11.78 -22.77
N GLN A 301 30.28 -11.32 -23.30
CA GLN A 301 31.06 -12.00 -24.32
C GLN A 301 32.34 -12.61 -23.74
N SER A 302 32.85 -12.02 -22.65
CA SER A 302 34.06 -12.45 -21.97
C SER A 302 33.97 -12.14 -20.47
N HIS A 303 34.94 -12.66 -19.70
CA HIS A 303 35.08 -12.34 -18.28
C HIS A 303 35.29 -10.84 -18.00
N ARG A 304 35.74 -10.07 -19.02
CA ARG A 304 36.00 -8.63 -18.90
C ARG A 304 34.73 -7.79 -18.87
N ASP A 305 33.61 -8.38 -19.30
CA ASP A 305 32.30 -7.74 -19.29
C ASP A 305 31.61 -7.90 -17.93
N LEU A 306 32.24 -8.62 -16.98
CA LEU A 306 31.80 -8.81 -15.61
C LEU A 306 32.66 -8.02 -14.62
N PRO A 307 32.10 -7.53 -13.50
CA PRO A 307 30.70 -7.69 -13.12
C PRO A 307 29.75 -6.73 -13.86
N ILE A 308 28.52 -7.19 -14.13
CA ILE A 308 27.37 -6.33 -14.46
C ILE A 308 26.64 -6.02 -13.17
N LYS A 309 26.44 -4.73 -12.88
CA LYS A 309 25.74 -4.26 -11.67
C LYS A 309 24.69 -3.23 -12.05
N LEU A 310 23.45 -3.67 -12.23
CA LEU A 310 22.36 -2.79 -12.66
C LEU A 310 21.24 -2.72 -11.62
N ASN A 311 20.64 -1.55 -11.53
CA ASN A 311 19.48 -1.25 -10.71
C ASN A 311 18.43 -0.52 -11.54
N GLN A 312 17.13 -0.78 -11.29
CA GLN A 312 16.07 0.06 -11.82
C GLN A 312 15.05 0.43 -10.74
N TRP A 313 14.65 1.69 -10.78
CA TRP A 313 13.52 2.22 -10.01
C TRP A 313 12.28 2.18 -10.89
N CYS A 314 11.33 1.31 -10.53
CA CYS A 314 10.17 1.06 -11.38
C CYS A 314 8.95 0.60 -10.57
N ASN A 315 7.85 0.32 -11.26
CA ASN A 315 6.69 -0.38 -10.75
C ASN A 315 6.67 -1.83 -11.25
N VAL A 316 6.00 -2.69 -10.53
CA VAL A 316 5.64 -4.05 -10.93
C VAL A 316 4.18 -4.34 -10.57
N VAL A 317 3.61 -5.33 -11.24
CA VAL A 317 2.22 -5.76 -11.02
C VAL A 317 2.19 -7.24 -10.68
N ARG A 318 1.59 -7.56 -9.50
CA ARG A 318 1.35 -8.94 -9.03
C ARG A 318 -0.11 -9.07 -8.64
N TRP A 319 -0.87 -9.80 -9.43
CA TRP A 319 -2.34 -9.89 -9.27
C TRP A 319 -2.80 -10.94 -8.26
N GLU A 320 -1.87 -11.52 -7.53
CA GLU A 320 -2.05 -12.66 -6.62
C GLU A 320 -2.81 -12.37 -5.33
N PHE A 321 -3.03 -11.10 -4.97
CA PHE A 321 -3.61 -10.78 -3.67
C PHE A 321 -5.13 -10.71 -3.70
N LYS A 322 -5.78 -11.60 -2.92
CA LYS A 322 -7.24 -11.59 -2.72
C LYS A 322 -7.69 -10.43 -1.83
N HIS A 323 -6.88 -10.07 -0.84
CA HIS A 323 -7.16 -9.00 0.12
C HIS A 323 -6.01 -7.98 0.13
N PRO A 324 -5.98 -7.04 -0.82
CA PRO A 324 -4.95 -6.02 -0.87
C PRO A 324 -5.06 -5.07 0.32
N GLN A 325 -3.90 -4.65 0.82
CA GLN A 325 -3.77 -3.71 1.92
C GLN A 325 -2.76 -2.61 1.53
N PRO A 326 -3.13 -1.32 1.61
CA PRO A 326 -2.27 -0.23 1.16
C PRO A 326 -0.85 -0.34 1.71
N PHE A 327 0.14 -0.10 0.87
CA PHE A 327 1.58 -0.26 1.08
C PHE A 327 2.06 -1.69 1.36
N LEU A 328 1.35 -2.49 2.15
CA LEU A 328 1.81 -3.80 2.64
C LEU A 328 1.64 -4.93 1.62
N ARG A 329 0.45 -4.97 0.98
CA ARG A 329 0.09 -5.94 -0.06
C ARG A 329 -0.75 -5.26 -1.13
N THR A 330 -0.11 -4.83 -2.19
CA THR A 330 -0.74 -4.10 -3.30
C THR A 330 -0.51 -4.85 -4.60
N ARG A 331 -1.44 -4.72 -5.53
CA ARG A 331 -1.31 -5.36 -6.86
C ARG A 331 -0.31 -4.64 -7.75
N GLU A 332 -0.24 -3.33 -7.62
CA GLU A 332 0.80 -2.49 -8.20
C GLU A 332 1.56 -1.80 -7.08
N PHE A 333 2.89 -1.77 -7.16
CA PHE A 333 3.74 -1.06 -6.21
C PHE A 333 5.01 -0.55 -6.86
N LEU A 334 5.56 0.48 -6.26
CA LEU A 334 6.89 0.98 -6.60
C LEU A 334 7.94 0.21 -5.81
N TRP A 335 9.05 -0.04 -6.46
CA TRP A 335 10.20 -0.68 -5.87
C TRP A 335 11.49 -0.25 -6.54
N GLN A 336 12.57 -0.69 -5.99
CA GLN A 336 13.86 -0.81 -6.62
C GLN A 336 14.16 -2.31 -6.76
N GLU A 337 14.69 -2.69 -7.90
CA GLU A 337 15.22 -4.02 -8.13
C GLU A 337 16.63 -3.93 -8.71
N GLY A 338 17.57 -4.59 -8.03
CA GLY A 338 18.93 -4.74 -8.52
C GLY A 338 19.15 -6.13 -9.08
N HIS A 339 19.85 -6.20 -10.17
CA HIS A 339 20.22 -7.45 -10.85
C HIS A 339 21.68 -7.39 -11.22
N THR A 340 22.46 -8.31 -10.69
CA THR A 340 23.91 -8.29 -10.86
C THR A 340 24.43 -9.65 -11.36
N ALA A 341 25.56 -9.63 -12.06
CA ALA A 341 26.22 -10.82 -12.55
C ALA A 341 27.73 -10.72 -12.33
N PHE A 342 28.32 -11.80 -11.85
CA PHE A 342 29.73 -11.89 -11.46
C PHE A 342 30.41 -13.09 -12.09
N ALA A 343 31.74 -13.02 -12.19
CA ALA A 343 32.56 -14.13 -12.66
C ALA A 343 32.74 -15.21 -11.59
N THR A 344 32.73 -14.85 -10.30
CA THR A 344 32.97 -15.77 -9.17
C THR A 344 31.81 -15.80 -8.20
N LYS A 345 31.69 -16.93 -7.49
CA LYS A 345 30.67 -17.10 -6.45
C LYS A 345 30.94 -16.20 -5.25
N GLU A 346 32.21 -16.01 -4.93
CA GLU A 346 32.66 -15.22 -3.78
C GLU A 346 32.26 -13.75 -3.93
N GLU A 347 32.49 -13.16 -5.11
CA GLU A 347 32.08 -11.76 -5.38
C GLU A 347 30.54 -11.59 -5.29
N ALA A 348 29.81 -12.54 -5.85
CA ALA A 348 28.35 -12.53 -5.76
C ALA A 348 27.86 -12.65 -4.30
N ALA A 349 28.44 -13.56 -3.52
CA ALA A 349 28.08 -13.76 -2.11
C ALA A 349 28.40 -12.54 -1.22
N GLU A 350 29.51 -11.87 -1.49
CA GLU A 350 29.87 -10.64 -0.79
C GLU A 350 28.87 -9.53 -1.04
N GLU A 351 28.47 -9.30 -2.30
CA GLU A 351 27.47 -8.28 -2.64
C GLU A 351 26.12 -8.53 -1.98
N VAL A 352 25.67 -9.80 -1.90
CA VAL A 352 24.41 -10.15 -1.20
C VAL A 352 24.38 -9.59 0.20
N LEU A 353 25.47 -9.69 0.95
CA LEU A 353 25.56 -9.19 2.32
C LEU A 353 25.73 -7.67 2.39
N GLN A 354 26.50 -7.09 1.47
CA GLN A 354 26.63 -5.63 1.38
C GLN A 354 25.27 -4.95 1.12
N ILE A 355 24.49 -5.49 0.20
CA ILE A 355 23.13 -4.98 -0.09
C ILE A 355 22.19 -5.20 1.10
N LEU A 356 22.27 -6.35 1.76
CA LEU A 356 21.47 -6.61 2.96
C LEU A 356 21.76 -5.59 4.07
N ASP A 357 23.03 -5.25 4.27
CA ASP A 357 23.44 -4.23 5.23
C ASP A 357 22.90 -2.84 4.85
N LEU A 358 22.88 -2.48 3.58
CA LEU A 358 22.26 -1.25 3.12
C LEU A 358 20.75 -1.24 3.37
N TYR A 359 20.06 -2.35 3.18
CA TYR A 359 18.64 -2.45 3.52
C TYR A 359 18.40 -2.31 5.03
N ALA A 360 19.22 -2.93 5.85
CA ALA A 360 19.15 -2.73 7.30
C ALA A 360 19.34 -1.26 7.68
N ARG A 361 20.30 -0.57 7.07
CA ARG A 361 20.53 0.87 7.28
C ARG A 361 19.35 1.76 6.87
N VAL A 362 18.62 1.41 5.79
CA VAL A 362 17.37 2.11 5.44
C VAL A 362 16.37 2.04 6.59
N TYR A 363 16.19 0.87 7.19
CA TYR A 363 15.28 0.71 8.32
C TYR A 363 15.80 1.35 9.59
N GLU A 364 17.04 1.07 9.98
CA GLU A 364 17.62 1.47 11.26
C GLU A 364 18.00 2.95 11.30
N GLU A 365 18.81 3.41 10.33
CA GLU A 365 19.34 4.78 10.32
C GLU A 365 18.30 5.81 9.82
N LEU A 366 17.58 5.46 8.75
CA LEU A 366 16.66 6.41 8.11
C LEU A 366 15.28 6.39 8.76
N MET A 367 14.70 5.19 8.96
CA MET A 367 13.34 5.03 9.48
C MET A 367 13.26 4.78 10.99
N ALA A 368 14.40 4.68 11.71
CA ALA A 368 14.46 4.38 13.13
C ALA A 368 13.71 3.08 13.52
N ILE A 369 13.76 2.05 12.70
CA ILE A 369 13.11 0.75 12.89
C ILE A 369 14.18 -0.34 13.02
N PRO A 370 14.31 -0.99 14.18
CA PRO A 370 15.22 -2.13 14.33
C PRO A 370 14.76 -3.30 13.46
N VAL A 371 15.71 -3.98 12.82
CA VAL A 371 15.46 -5.15 11.97
C VAL A 371 16.39 -6.31 12.31
N VAL A 372 15.94 -7.51 11.98
CA VAL A 372 16.76 -8.72 12.10
C VAL A 372 17.26 -9.12 10.73
N LYS A 373 18.59 -9.13 10.57
CA LYS A 373 19.25 -9.65 9.36
C LYS A 373 19.42 -11.16 9.50
N GLY A 374 19.04 -11.90 8.45
CA GLY A 374 19.16 -13.34 8.48
C GLY A 374 18.99 -13.98 7.12
N ARG A 375 19.11 -15.31 7.09
CA ARG A 375 18.87 -16.14 5.92
C ARG A 375 17.50 -16.80 6.03
N LYS A 376 16.76 -16.85 4.92
CA LYS A 376 15.50 -17.61 4.84
C LYS A 376 15.74 -19.10 4.96
N THR A 377 14.77 -19.83 5.52
CA THR A 377 14.75 -21.29 5.49
C THR A 377 14.57 -21.79 4.05
N GLU A 378 14.85 -23.07 3.81
CA GLU A 378 14.68 -23.67 2.47
C GLU A 378 13.23 -23.55 1.95
N LYS A 379 12.25 -23.55 2.85
CA LYS A 379 10.85 -23.39 2.53
C LYS A 379 10.47 -21.95 2.09
N GLU A 380 11.07 -20.95 2.73
CA GLU A 380 10.70 -19.54 2.54
C GLU A 380 11.67 -18.80 1.59
N LYS A 381 12.72 -19.46 1.09
CA LYS A 381 13.66 -18.87 0.13
C LYS A 381 12.99 -18.62 -1.22
N PHE A 382 13.54 -17.69 -2.00
CA PHE A 382 13.14 -17.47 -3.38
C PHE A 382 13.40 -18.73 -4.22
N ALA A 383 12.39 -19.18 -4.98
CA ALA A 383 12.40 -20.48 -5.68
C ALA A 383 13.56 -20.61 -6.69
N GLY A 384 13.97 -19.52 -7.34
CA GLY A 384 15.09 -19.50 -8.28
C GLY A 384 16.45 -19.26 -7.65
N GLY A 385 16.57 -19.17 -6.32
CA GLY A 385 17.82 -18.83 -5.64
C GLY A 385 18.51 -20.00 -4.95
N ASP A 386 19.84 -19.92 -4.84
CA ASP A 386 20.61 -20.81 -3.96
C ASP A 386 20.22 -20.54 -2.50
N TYR A 387 20.18 -19.27 -2.13
CA TYR A 387 19.69 -18.82 -0.83
C TYR A 387 19.17 -17.37 -0.88
N THR A 388 18.34 -17.04 0.08
CA THR A 388 17.78 -15.71 0.25
C THR A 388 18.18 -15.13 1.60
N THR A 389 18.71 -13.92 1.60
CA THR A 389 18.88 -13.13 2.84
C THR A 389 17.79 -12.09 2.94
N THR A 390 17.47 -11.67 4.17
CA THR A 390 16.32 -10.80 4.45
C THR A 390 16.59 -9.90 5.64
N VAL A 391 15.90 -8.75 5.66
CA VAL A 391 15.69 -7.95 6.86
C VAL A 391 14.23 -8.09 7.30
N GLU A 392 14.02 -8.46 8.56
CA GLU A 392 12.69 -8.67 9.14
C GLU A 392 12.41 -7.57 10.17
N ALA A 393 11.32 -6.83 9.96
CA ALA A 393 10.82 -5.83 10.89
C ALA A 393 9.69 -6.40 11.73
N TYR A 394 9.50 -5.85 12.93
CA TYR A 394 8.46 -6.27 13.86
C TYR A 394 7.44 -5.13 14.11
N ILE A 395 6.16 -5.48 14.05
CA ILE A 395 5.05 -4.57 14.31
C ILE A 395 4.39 -4.96 15.63
N SER A 396 4.79 -4.31 16.71
CA SER A 396 4.35 -4.62 18.07
C SER A 396 2.83 -4.58 18.25
N ALA A 397 2.13 -3.64 17.61
CA ALA A 397 0.68 -3.49 17.70
C ALA A 397 -0.11 -4.70 17.19
N SER A 398 0.43 -5.46 16.22
CA SER A 398 -0.19 -6.67 15.71
C SER A 398 0.47 -7.95 16.21
N GLY A 399 1.62 -7.86 16.87
CA GLY A 399 2.45 -8.99 17.21
C GLY A 399 2.97 -9.75 15.98
N ARG A 400 3.12 -9.09 14.83
CA ARG A 400 3.51 -9.69 13.56
C ARG A 400 4.83 -9.15 13.05
N ALA A 401 5.59 -10.03 12.42
CA ALA A 401 6.74 -9.62 11.63
C ALA A 401 6.36 -9.37 10.17
N ILE A 402 7.17 -8.59 9.51
CA ILE A 402 7.04 -8.31 8.10
C ILE A 402 8.42 -8.29 7.44
N GLN A 403 8.52 -8.94 6.29
CA GLN A 403 9.72 -8.89 5.46
C GLN A 403 9.91 -7.47 4.93
N GLY A 404 11.03 -6.85 5.30
CA GLY A 404 11.36 -5.49 4.93
C GLY A 404 11.98 -5.37 3.53
N ALA A 405 12.95 -6.23 3.24
CA ALA A 405 13.64 -6.31 1.96
C ALA A 405 14.37 -7.65 1.84
N THR A 406 14.78 -8.02 0.63
CA THR A 406 15.51 -9.26 0.36
C THR A 406 16.69 -9.03 -0.57
N SER A 407 17.74 -9.82 -0.34
CA SER A 407 18.89 -9.94 -1.22
C SER A 407 19.12 -11.42 -1.48
N HIS A 408 18.98 -11.84 -2.74
CA HIS A 408 19.02 -13.23 -3.18
C HIS A 408 20.36 -13.54 -3.85
N HIS A 409 20.99 -14.63 -3.45
CA HIS A 409 22.04 -15.27 -4.22
C HIS A 409 21.39 -16.27 -5.17
N LEU A 410 21.35 -15.96 -6.45
CA LEU A 410 20.70 -16.81 -7.46
C LEU A 410 21.59 -17.96 -7.91
N GLY A 411 22.88 -17.93 -7.53
CA GLY A 411 23.87 -18.89 -8.03
C GLY A 411 24.02 -18.81 -9.55
N GLN A 412 23.98 -19.95 -10.19
CA GLN A 412 24.03 -20.08 -11.65
C GLN A 412 22.68 -20.52 -12.25
N ASN A 413 21.59 -20.48 -11.50
CA ASN A 413 20.31 -21.03 -11.95
C ASN A 413 19.77 -20.26 -13.15
N PHE A 414 19.70 -18.92 -13.05
CA PHE A 414 19.23 -18.08 -14.14
C PHE A 414 20.26 -17.94 -15.27
N SER A 415 21.54 -17.90 -14.98
CA SER A 415 22.58 -17.83 -16.03
C SER A 415 22.60 -19.08 -16.89
N LYS A 416 22.32 -20.26 -16.32
CA LYS A 416 22.11 -21.49 -17.09
C LYS A 416 20.83 -21.44 -17.94
N MET A 417 19.75 -20.91 -17.40
CA MET A 417 18.47 -20.78 -18.10
C MET A 417 18.53 -19.82 -19.28
N PHE A 418 19.22 -18.69 -19.12
CA PHE A 418 19.32 -17.62 -20.11
C PHE A 418 20.63 -17.62 -20.90
N GLU A 419 21.54 -18.61 -20.65
CA GLU A 419 22.81 -18.76 -21.31
C GLU A 419 23.76 -17.55 -21.15
N ILE A 420 23.87 -17.04 -19.91
CA ILE A 420 24.85 -15.99 -19.60
C ILE A 420 26.19 -16.63 -19.33
N ILE A 421 26.99 -16.74 -20.39
CA ILE A 421 28.18 -17.58 -20.46
C ILE A 421 29.38 -16.71 -20.81
N PHE A 422 30.52 -16.96 -20.17
CA PHE A 422 31.81 -16.36 -20.49
C PHE A 422 32.92 -17.43 -20.53
N GLU A 423 34.01 -17.13 -21.19
CA GLU A 423 35.19 -18.00 -21.20
C GLU A 423 36.04 -17.80 -19.95
N ASP A 424 36.43 -18.91 -19.28
CA ASP A 424 37.27 -18.88 -18.10
C ASP A 424 38.67 -18.37 -18.46
N PRO A 425 39.14 -17.22 -17.92
CA PRO A 425 40.48 -16.70 -18.24
C PRO A 425 41.61 -17.60 -17.75
N LYS A 426 41.35 -18.49 -16.79
CA LYS A 426 42.33 -19.44 -16.23
C LYS A 426 42.38 -20.77 -17.01
N LYS A 427 41.39 -21.03 -17.84
CA LYS A 427 41.21 -22.26 -18.62
C LYS A 427 40.68 -21.94 -20.00
N PRO A 428 41.55 -21.52 -20.92
CA PRO A 428 41.16 -21.19 -22.30
C PRO A 428 40.37 -22.34 -22.95
N GLY A 429 39.19 -21.99 -23.51
CA GLY A 429 38.27 -22.94 -24.12
C GLY A 429 37.21 -23.55 -23.20
N GLU A 430 37.32 -23.38 -21.86
CA GLU A 430 36.22 -23.70 -20.93
C GLU A 430 35.25 -22.53 -20.79
N LYS A 431 33.97 -22.82 -20.97
CA LYS A 431 32.90 -21.86 -20.75
C LYS A 431 32.32 -22.01 -19.34
N GLN A 432 32.09 -20.89 -18.69
CA GLN A 432 31.45 -20.81 -17.35
C GLN A 432 30.18 -19.97 -17.41
N TYR A 433 29.24 -20.29 -16.52
CA TYR A 433 28.04 -19.49 -16.27
C TYR A 433 28.31 -18.44 -15.23
N ALA A 434 27.77 -17.23 -15.40
CA ALA A 434 27.88 -16.16 -14.44
C ALA A 434 27.13 -16.50 -13.12
N PHE A 435 27.66 -16.03 -12.00
CA PHE A 435 26.94 -16.02 -10.72
C PHE A 435 26.12 -14.75 -10.60
N GLN A 436 24.85 -14.88 -10.23
CA GLN A 436 23.91 -13.76 -10.24
C GLN A 436 23.29 -13.51 -8.87
N ASN A 437 22.94 -12.27 -8.65
CA ASN A 437 22.12 -11.84 -7.51
C ASN A 437 20.92 -11.03 -8.01
N SER A 438 19.83 -11.07 -7.22
CA SER A 438 18.74 -10.10 -7.33
C SER A 438 18.35 -9.60 -5.96
N TRP A 439 17.98 -8.33 -5.85
CA TRP A 439 17.69 -7.71 -4.57
C TRP A 439 16.70 -6.55 -4.73
N GLY A 440 15.81 -6.38 -3.73
CA GLY A 440 14.73 -5.40 -3.83
C GLY A 440 14.19 -4.91 -2.50
N ILE A 441 13.75 -3.64 -2.52
CA ILE A 441 12.98 -2.97 -1.47
C ILE A 441 11.82 -2.23 -2.12
N THR A 442 10.67 -2.20 -1.43
CA THR A 442 9.42 -1.67 -1.99
C THR A 442 8.80 -0.58 -1.12
N THR A 443 7.75 0.05 -1.61
CA THR A 443 6.91 0.99 -0.84
C THR A 443 6.23 0.36 0.38
N ARG A 444 6.37 -0.96 0.62
CA ARG A 444 6.01 -1.62 1.88
C ARG A 444 6.68 -0.95 3.09
N THR A 445 7.88 -0.41 2.92
CA THR A 445 8.60 0.37 3.93
C THR A 445 7.75 1.47 4.56
N ILE A 446 6.92 2.15 3.78
CA ILE A 446 6.02 3.23 4.23
C ILE A 446 4.92 2.66 5.14
N GLY A 447 4.35 1.51 4.78
CA GLY A 447 3.36 0.82 5.62
C GLY A 447 3.96 0.35 6.94
N VAL A 448 5.17 -0.21 6.91
CA VAL A 448 5.91 -0.62 8.11
C VAL A 448 6.17 0.57 9.02
N LEU A 449 6.68 1.68 8.48
CA LEU A 449 6.93 2.91 9.23
C LEU A 449 5.64 3.42 9.91
N THR A 450 4.54 3.45 9.17
CA THR A 450 3.24 3.87 9.70
C THR A 450 2.79 2.99 10.86
N MET A 451 2.88 1.67 10.69
CA MET A 451 2.45 0.71 11.72
C MET A 451 3.37 0.68 12.95
N VAL A 452 4.68 0.87 12.77
CA VAL A 452 5.64 0.88 13.88
C VAL A 452 5.50 2.15 14.70
N HIS A 453 5.62 3.30 14.09
CA HIS A 453 5.73 4.59 14.80
C HIS A 453 4.42 5.31 15.02
N GLY A 454 3.42 5.16 14.14
CA GLY A 454 2.13 5.82 14.28
C GLY A 454 1.44 5.52 15.61
N ASP A 455 0.69 6.49 16.13
CA ASP A 455 -0.07 6.42 17.38
C ASP A 455 -1.54 6.83 17.19
N ASN A 456 -2.28 6.98 18.28
CA ASN A 456 -3.70 7.36 18.22
C ASN A 456 -3.93 8.85 17.86
N MET A 457 -2.86 9.62 17.65
CA MET A 457 -2.89 10.99 17.15
C MET A 457 -2.59 11.07 15.63
N GLY A 458 -2.08 10.00 15.03
CA GLY A 458 -1.73 9.91 13.62
C GLY A 458 -0.34 9.35 13.35
N LEU A 459 0.29 9.85 12.28
CA LEU A 459 1.67 9.51 11.94
C LEU A 459 2.65 10.06 13.00
N VAL A 460 3.76 9.35 13.15
CA VAL A 460 4.95 9.84 13.83
C VAL A 460 6.13 9.60 12.89
N LEU A 461 6.61 10.64 12.24
CA LEU A 461 7.68 10.51 11.25
C LEU A 461 9.06 10.66 11.90
N PRO A 462 9.96 9.70 11.69
CA PRO A 462 11.36 9.91 12.00
C PRO A 462 11.91 11.14 11.25
N PRO A 463 12.64 12.01 11.91
CA PRO A 463 13.16 13.24 11.29
C PRO A 463 13.89 13.03 9.97
N LYS A 464 14.62 11.94 9.80
CA LYS A 464 15.39 11.69 8.57
C LYS A 464 14.53 11.45 7.33
N VAL A 465 13.32 10.88 7.48
CA VAL A 465 12.38 10.66 6.36
C VAL A 465 11.31 11.76 6.22
N ALA A 466 11.13 12.61 7.22
CA ALA A 466 10.11 13.64 7.20
C ALA A 466 10.45 14.73 6.18
N CYS A 467 9.62 14.95 5.16
CA CYS A 467 9.81 16.05 4.19
C CYS A 467 9.63 17.44 4.82
N VAL A 468 8.91 17.51 5.96
CA VAL A 468 8.82 18.67 6.84
C VAL A 468 9.20 18.20 8.23
N GLN A 469 10.37 18.64 8.71
CA GLN A 469 10.87 18.31 10.05
C GLN A 469 10.32 19.25 11.12
N VAL A 470 10.09 20.49 10.73
CA VAL A 470 9.59 21.56 11.61
C VAL A 470 8.47 22.31 10.91
N VAL A 471 7.36 22.50 11.58
CA VAL A 471 6.30 23.41 11.15
C VAL A 471 6.21 24.60 12.12
N ILE A 472 6.30 25.82 11.60
CA ILE A 472 6.15 27.05 12.38
C ILE A 472 4.71 27.49 12.29
N ILE A 473 4.09 27.74 13.47
CA ILE A 473 2.68 28.15 13.55
C ILE A 473 2.58 29.42 14.39
N PRO A 474 2.13 30.53 13.81
CA PRO A 474 1.80 31.72 14.59
C PRO A 474 0.58 31.48 15.46
N CYS A 475 0.68 31.85 16.72
CA CYS A 475 -0.35 31.65 17.75
C CYS A 475 -0.84 32.97 18.32
N GLY A 476 -2.04 32.99 18.90
CA GLY A 476 -2.56 34.16 19.61
C GLY A 476 -2.97 35.34 18.73
N ILE A 477 -3.13 35.12 17.43
CA ILE A 477 -3.69 36.09 16.50
C ILE A 477 -5.20 36.14 16.71
N THR A 478 -5.66 37.16 17.43
CA THR A 478 -7.09 37.43 17.71
C THR A 478 -7.55 38.63 16.90
N VAL A 479 -8.87 38.80 16.76
CA VAL A 479 -9.45 39.97 16.09
C VAL A 479 -9.05 41.27 16.77
N SER A 480 -8.72 41.23 18.09
CA SER A 480 -8.31 42.37 18.87
C SER A 480 -6.79 42.67 18.81
N LEU A 481 -5.99 41.80 18.13
CA LEU A 481 -4.56 42.07 18.00
C LEU A 481 -4.34 43.16 16.96
N ALA A 482 -3.55 44.20 17.35
CA ALA A 482 -3.23 45.29 16.45
C ALA A 482 -2.47 44.75 15.20
N GLU A 483 -2.78 45.29 14.02
CA GLU A 483 -2.18 44.81 12.75
C GLU A 483 -0.64 44.89 12.78
N ALA A 484 -0.08 45.95 13.37
CA ALA A 484 1.36 46.09 13.55
C ALA A 484 1.99 44.99 14.43
N GLU A 485 1.25 44.45 15.42
CA GLU A 485 1.73 43.32 16.22
C GLU A 485 1.61 41.99 15.47
N LYS A 486 0.59 41.85 14.62
CA LYS A 486 0.42 40.69 13.73
C LYS A 486 1.53 40.65 12.67
N GLU A 487 1.85 41.80 12.05
CA GLU A 487 2.96 41.90 11.09
C GLU A 487 4.31 41.53 11.73
N LYS A 488 4.59 42.00 12.94
CA LYS A 488 5.78 41.62 13.70
C LYS A 488 5.86 40.12 13.97
N LEU A 489 4.73 39.51 14.35
CA LEU A 489 4.66 38.07 14.59
C LEU A 489 4.94 37.26 13.33
N VAL A 490 4.34 37.65 12.20
CA VAL A 490 4.56 37.01 10.89
C VAL A 490 6.02 37.19 10.44
N ALA A 491 6.59 38.37 10.64
CA ALA A 491 7.99 38.64 10.35
C ALA A 491 8.95 37.79 11.19
N GLN A 492 8.65 37.59 12.47
CA GLN A 492 9.42 36.71 13.34
C GLN A 492 9.33 35.25 12.92
N CYS A 493 8.15 34.76 12.56
CA CYS A 493 7.99 33.40 12.00
C CYS A 493 8.80 33.24 10.71
N SER A 494 8.83 34.24 9.83
CA SER A 494 9.62 34.25 8.62
C SER A 494 11.13 34.26 8.89
N LYS A 495 11.53 34.92 9.97
CA LYS A 495 12.94 34.91 10.44
C LYS A 495 13.34 33.49 10.90
N TYR A 496 12.55 32.84 11.74
CA TYR A 496 12.78 31.45 12.14
C TYR A 496 12.81 30.50 10.93
N LEU A 497 11.89 30.65 9.98
CA LEU A 497 11.88 29.88 8.74
C LEU A 497 13.23 29.98 8.01
N THR A 498 13.71 31.19 7.80
CA THR A 498 14.98 31.46 7.09
C THR A 498 16.18 30.89 7.85
N HIS A 499 16.22 31.06 9.18
CA HIS A 499 17.32 30.56 10.01
C HIS A 499 17.39 29.03 10.00
N LEU A 500 16.26 28.36 10.18
CA LEU A 500 16.20 26.90 10.17
C LEU A 500 16.52 26.32 8.78
N GLN A 501 16.08 26.97 7.69
CA GLN A 501 16.46 26.58 6.32
C GLN A 501 17.98 26.68 6.10
N LYS A 502 18.61 27.77 6.58
CA LYS A 502 20.07 27.93 6.51
C LYS A 502 20.81 26.87 7.33
N ALA A 503 20.24 26.42 8.41
CA ALA A 503 20.76 25.30 9.22
C ALA A 503 20.52 23.91 8.60
N GLY A 504 19.94 23.82 7.38
CA GLY A 504 19.67 22.56 6.68
C GLY A 504 18.43 21.83 7.16
N VAL A 505 17.57 22.48 7.97
CA VAL A 505 16.31 21.90 8.46
C VAL A 505 15.21 22.04 7.40
N ARG A 506 14.49 20.95 7.11
CA ARG A 506 13.31 20.97 6.25
C ARG A 506 12.13 21.57 7.01
N VAL A 507 11.92 22.85 6.87
CA VAL A 507 10.96 23.64 7.65
C VAL A 507 9.90 24.27 6.76
N ARG A 508 8.67 24.35 7.27
CA ARG A 508 7.53 25.04 6.65
C ARG A 508 6.87 25.97 7.66
N ALA A 509 6.41 27.12 7.21
CA ALA A 509 5.58 28.00 8.02
C ALA A 509 4.10 27.92 7.58
N ASP A 510 3.19 27.66 8.52
CA ASP A 510 1.74 27.63 8.24
C ASP A 510 1.11 28.96 8.62
N MET A 511 1.17 29.91 7.67
CA MET A 511 0.66 31.27 7.80
C MET A 511 -0.80 31.43 7.39
N ARG A 512 -1.49 30.32 7.05
CA ARG A 512 -2.91 30.40 6.66
C ARG A 512 -3.73 31.09 7.74
N ASP A 513 -4.55 32.05 7.37
CA ASP A 513 -5.40 32.85 8.30
C ASP A 513 -6.80 32.29 8.47
N ASN A 514 -7.24 31.46 7.54
CA ASN A 514 -8.56 30.82 7.53
C ASN A 514 -8.69 29.60 8.47
N TYR A 515 -7.62 29.21 9.18
CA TYR A 515 -7.62 28.11 10.14
C TYR A 515 -7.12 28.54 11.50
N SER A 516 -7.78 28.09 12.56
CA SER A 516 -7.34 28.33 13.94
C SER A 516 -6.01 27.63 14.24
N PRO A 517 -5.18 28.13 15.17
CA PRO A 517 -3.97 27.43 15.61
C PRO A 517 -4.24 25.99 16.04
N GLY A 518 -5.31 25.71 16.77
CA GLY A 518 -5.70 24.36 17.20
C GLY A 518 -5.97 23.43 16.03
N TRP A 519 -6.61 23.91 14.94
CA TRP A 519 -6.79 23.13 13.72
C TRP A 519 -5.45 22.81 13.07
N LYS A 520 -4.56 23.79 12.97
CA LYS A 520 -3.21 23.60 12.41
C LYS A 520 -2.39 22.61 13.24
N PHE A 521 -2.51 22.65 14.57
CA PHE A 521 -1.86 21.70 15.46
C PHE A 521 -2.29 20.27 15.14
N ASN A 522 -3.58 20.00 15.12
CA ASN A 522 -4.13 18.69 14.79
C ASN A 522 -3.75 18.23 13.38
N HIS A 523 -3.78 19.14 12.39
CA HIS A 523 -3.42 18.82 11.02
C HIS A 523 -1.97 18.33 10.88
N TRP A 524 -1.02 19.06 11.47
CA TRP A 524 0.39 18.70 11.39
C TRP A 524 0.78 17.56 12.33
N GLU A 525 0.09 17.40 13.44
CA GLU A 525 0.23 16.28 14.35
C GLU A 525 -0.24 14.97 13.71
N LEU A 526 -1.39 14.98 13.03
CA LEU A 526 -1.89 13.85 12.25
C LEU A 526 -0.93 13.44 11.14
N LYS A 527 -0.28 14.41 10.50
CA LYS A 527 0.75 14.19 9.48
C LYS A 527 2.11 13.76 10.05
N GLY A 528 2.28 13.76 11.35
CA GLY A 528 3.47 13.25 12.03
C GLY A 528 4.71 14.13 11.92
N VAL A 529 4.55 15.44 11.70
CA VAL A 529 5.69 16.38 11.65
C VAL A 529 6.45 16.34 12.98
N PRO A 530 7.77 16.09 12.99
CA PRO A 530 8.54 15.85 14.21
C PRO A 530 8.48 16.96 15.24
N ILE A 531 8.52 18.22 14.81
CA ILE A 531 8.50 19.39 15.71
C ILE A 531 7.50 20.42 15.20
N ARG A 532 6.63 20.88 16.09
CA ARG A 532 5.83 22.08 15.90
C ARG A 532 6.45 23.22 16.68
N LEU A 533 6.74 24.33 16.00
CA LEU A 533 7.28 25.55 16.60
C LEU A 533 6.14 26.56 16.74
N GLU A 534 5.74 26.83 17.96
CA GLU A 534 4.70 27.78 18.31
C GLU A 534 5.32 29.15 18.61
N VAL A 535 4.79 30.21 17.99
CA VAL A 535 5.26 31.59 18.19
C VAL A 535 4.06 32.47 18.45
N GLY A 536 3.98 33.03 19.64
CA GLY A 536 2.90 33.93 20.04
C GLY A 536 3.37 35.32 20.44
N PRO A 537 2.47 36.28 20.71
CA PRO A 537 2.83 37.64 21.12
C PRO A 537 3.62 37.72 22.43
N LYS A 538 3.42 36.76 23.34
CA LYS A 538 4.18 36.65 24.59
C LYS A 538 5.62 36.18 24.29
N ASP A 539 5.77 35.18 23.42
CA ASP A 539 7.05 34.64 23.04
C ASP A 539 7.89 35.65 22.30
N LEU A 540 7.26 36.45 21.43
CA LEU A 540 7.89 37.56 20.72
C LEU A 540 8.47 38.60 21.70
N LYS A 541 7.73 38.97 22.74
CA LYS A 541 8.17 39.92 23.77
C LYS A 541 9.33 39.39 24.62
N GLN A 542 9.42 38.08 24.78
CA GLN A 542 10.47 37.40 25.57
C GLN A 542 11.67 36.94 24.74
N GLY A 543 11.66 37.14 23.41
CA GLY A 543 12.72 36.68 22.53
C GLY A 543 12.87 35.15 22.52
N GLN A 544 11.76 34.42 22.47
CA GLN A 544 11.72 32.97 22.55
C GLN A 544 10.66 32.38 21.62
N CYS A 545 10.66 31.07 21.49
CA CYS A 545 9.59 30.27 20.86
C CYS A 545 9.37 28.97 21.64
N VAL A 546 8.31 28.25 21.33
CA VAL A 546 7.99 26.96 21.99
C VAL A 546 8.03 25.85 20.97
N ALA A 547 8.96 24.92 21.14
CA ALA A 547 9.01 23.69 20.38
C ALA A 547 8.17 22.60 21.04
N VAL A 548 7.31 21.93 20.28
CA VAL A 548 6.50 20.79 20.73
C VAL A 548 6.92 19.57 19.96
N ARG A 549 7.42 18.55 20.67
CA ARG A 549 7.83 17.27 20.08
C ARG A 549 6.63 16.41 19.75
N ARG A 550 6.63 15.81 18.56
CA ARG A 550 5.54 14.91 18.13
C ARG A 550 5.57 13.56 18.86
N ASP A 551 6.76 13.02 19.11
CA ASP A 551 6.96 11.69 19.72
C ASP A 551 6.59 11.59 21.20
N THR A 552 6.74 12.68 21.96
CA THR A 552 6.49 12.71 23.41
C THR A 552 5.42 13.71 23.84
N GLY A 553 5.05 14.66 22.96
CA GLY A 553 4.20 15.79 23.31
C GLY A 553 4.89 16.85 24.19
N ALA A 554 6.18 16.70 24.48
CA ALA A 554 6.92 17.61 25.36
C ALA A 554 7.01 19.01 24.74
N LYS A 555 6.74 20.03 25.57
CA LYS A 555 6.88 21.46 25.23
C LYS A 555 8.19 22.00 25.79
N ILE A 556 9.00 22.61 24.94
CA ILE A 556 10.30 23.13 25.29
C ILE A 556 10.39 24.57 24.83
N THR A 557 10.64 25.48 25.78
CA THR A 557 10.89 26.88 25.45
C THR A 557 12.32 27.07 24.97
N LEU A 558 12.49 27.72 23.83
CA LEU A 558 13.78 27.93 23.19
C LEU A 558 14.06 29.44 23.05
N PRO A 559 15.20 29.93 23.53
CA PRO A 559 15.67 31.29 23.23
C PRO A 559 15.88 31.46 21.73
N GLU A 560 15.56 32.63 21.19
CA GLU A 560 15.69 32.92 19.76
C GLU A 560 17.15 32.69 19.24
N ALA A 561 18.13 33.06 20.01
CA ALA A 561 19.54 32.98 19.64
C ALA A 561 20.05 31.55 19.41
N ASP A 562 19.46 30.55 20.09
CA ASP A 562 19.92 29.15 20.06
C ASP A 562 18.92 28.23 19.37
N THR A 563 17.87 28.78 18.75
CA THR A 563 16.75 27.98 18.22
C THR A 563 17.21 26.96 17.16
N ASP A 564 18.09 27.35 16.23
CA ASP A 564 18.61 26.50 15.16
C ASP A 564 19.40 25.30 15.70
N LYS A 565 20.33 25.56 16.60
CA LYS A 565 21.14 24.52 17.25
C LYS A 565 20.29 23.55 18.06
N ARG A 566 19.36 24.09 18.88
CA ARG A 566 18.55 23.27 19.73
C ARG A 566 17.52 22.45 18.93
N ILE A 567 16.94 22.99 17.88
CA ILE A 567 16.06 22.24 16.97
C ILE A 567 16.82 21.11 16.30
N THR A 568 18.03 21.31 15.81
CA THR A 568 18.86 20.26 15.23
C THR A 568 19.11 19.13 16.23
N GLN A 569 19.47 19.46 17.48
CA GLN A 569 19.64 18.48 18.55
C GLN A 569 18.35 17.72 18.86
N LEU A 570 17.23 18.42 18.94
CA LEU A 570 15.91 17.79 19.19
C LEU A 570 15.51 16.82 18.10
N LEU A 571 15.83 17.11 16.84
CA LEU A 571 15.58 16.20 15.73
C LEU A 571 16.41 14.90 15.87
N GLU A 572 17.65 14.99 16.29
CA GLU A 572 18.49 13.81 16.59
C GLU A 572 17.95 13.03 17.79
N GLU A 573 17.57 13.73 18.86
CA GLU A 573 16.95 13.12 20.04
C GLU A 573 15.64 12.36 19.67
N ILE A 574 14.81 12.93 18.79
CA ILE A 574 13.58 12.29 18.30
C ILE A 574 13.92 11.05 17.48
N GLN A 575 14.87 11.13 16.54
CA GLN A 575 15.32 10.00 15.74
C GLN A 575 15.76 8.82 16.62
N ASN A 576 16.58 9.09 17.66
CA ASN A 576 17.08 8.09 18.59
C ASN A 576 15.96 7.53 19.50
N ASN A 577 15.02 8.38 19.95
CA ASN A 577 13.92 7.94 20.82
C ASN A 577 12.94 7.01 20.12
N LEU A 578 12.80 7.10 18.80
CA LEU A 578 11.92 6.24 18.03
C LEU A 578 12.46 4.83 17.81
N TYR A 579 13.76 4.61 18.01
CA TYR A 579 14.41 3.29 17.85
C TYR A 579 14.17 2.43 19.10
N LYS A 580 13.34 1.36 18.99
CA LYS A 580 12.98 0.47 20.11
C LYS A 580 13.00 -0.99 19.67
N GLU A 581 13.65 -1.86 20.46
CA GLU A 581 13.80 -3.30 20.18
C GLU A 581 12.71 -4.17 20.86
N HIS A 582 12.27 -5.28 20.21
CA HIS A 582 11.17 -6.14 20.67
C HIS A 582 11.37 -7.65 20.33
N MET A 583 12.53 -8.23 20.61
CA MET A 583 12.84 -9.62 20.29
C MET A 583 13.25 -10.42 21.53
N VAL A 584 12.83 -11.70 21.60
CA VAL A 584 13.16 -12.62 22.71
C VAL A 584 13.61 -14.00 22.19
N ALA A 585 14.19 -14.82 23.05
CA ALA A 585 14.55 -16.20 22.74
C ALA A 585 13.88 -17.18 23.72
N ALA A 586 13.36 -18.29 23.21
CA ALA A 586 12.73 -19.36 23.97
C ALA A 586 13.32 -20.72 23.59
N ASP A 587 13.58 -21.56 24.57
CA ASP A 587 14.20 -22.89 24.39
C ASP A 587 13.17 -24.02 24.43
N THR A 588 11.95 -23.77 24.89
CA THR A 588 10.85 -24.73 24.98
C THR A 588 9.63 -24.30 24.20
N MET A 589 8.82 -25.25 23.76
CA MET A 589 7.58 -24.98 23.04
C MET A 589 6.59 -24.18 23.88
N GLU A 590 6.49 -24.46 25.17
CA GLU A 590 5.59 -23.74 26.09
C GLU A 590 5.96 -22.25 26.18
N GLN A 591 7.26 -21.96 26.42
CA GLN A 591 7.72 -20.56 26.46
C GLN A 591 7.55 -19.87 25.11
N PHE A 592 7.82 -20.57 24.01
CA PHE A 592 7.63 -20.07 22.66
C PHE A 592 6.17 -19.66 22.40
N GLN A 593 5.20 -20.54 22.70
CA GLN A 593 3.77 -20.22 22.55
C GLN A 593 3.36 -19.04 23.43
N LYS A 594 3.82 -19.00 24.69
CA LYS A 594 3.54 -17.90 25.60
C LYS A 594 4.07 -16.55 25.07
N ASP A 595 5.28 -16.51 24.54
CA ASP A 595 5.88 -15.30 23.99
C ASP A 595 5.18 -14.86 22.69
N LEU A 596 4.80 -15.81 21.82
CA LEU A 596 3.96 -15.51 20.64
C LEU A 596 2.60 -14.93 21.01
N ASP A 597 1.99 -15.42 22.09
CA ASP A 597 0.68 -14.95 22.55
C ASP A 597 0.76 -13.56 23.20
N GLN A 598 1.93 -13.20 23.70
CA GLN A 598 2.25 -11.84 24.13
C GLN A 598 2.62 -10.91 22.96
N GLY A 599 2.47 -11.39 21.72
CA GLY A 599 2.76 -10.59 20.52
C GLY A 599 4.24 -10.33 20.32
N ARG A 600 5.13 -11.28 20.63
CA ARG A 600 6.58 -11.17 20.43
C ARG A 600 7.03 -11.97 19.22
N ILE A 601 8.17 -11.60 18.63
CA ILE A 601 8.94 -12.48 17.75
C ILE A 601 9.96 -13.23 18.58
N VAL A 602 10.13 -14.52 18.27
CA VAL A 602 10.85 -15.42 19.16
C VAL A 602 11.89 -16.24 18.41
N GLN A 603 13.13 -16.21 18.87
CA GLN A 603 14.16 -17.12 18.40
C GLN A 603 14.08 -18.45 19.15
N ILE A 604 13.96 -19.55 18.41
CA ILE A 604 13.86 -20.91 18.96
C ILE A 604 14.91 -21.83 18.34
N PRO A 605 15.38 -22.87 19.06
CA PRO A 605 16.21 -23.91 18.48
C PRO A 605 15.38 -24.72 17.46
N PHE A 606 15.87 -24.81 16.23
CA PHE A 606 15.14 -25.39 15.11
C PHE A 606 16.02 -26.31 14.26
N CYS A 607 15.44 -27.41 13.76
CA CYS A 607 16.15 -28.42 12.98
C CYS A 607 16.33 -28.06 11.50
N GLY A 608 15.61 -27.05 10.99
CA GLY A 608 15.62 -26.67 9.57
C GLY A 608 14.68 -27.48 8.68
N GLY A 609 13.97 -28.48 9.20
CA GLY A 609 13.10 -29.36 8.42
C GLY A 609 11.77 -28.71 8.04
N ILE A 610 11.35 -28.87 6.78
CA ILE A 610 10.10 -28.30 6.24
C ILE A 610 8.88 -28.87 6.98
N GLU A 611 8.84 -30.18 7.22
CA GLU A 611 7.76 -30.83 7.95
C GLU A 611 7.64 -30.33 9.40
N CYS A 612 8.78 -30.04 10.03
CA CYS A 612 8.82 -29.48 11.37
C CYS A 612 8.28 -28.03 11.38
N GLU A 613 8.60 -27.24 10.36
CA GLU A 613 8.06 -25.88 10.22
C GLU A 613 6.55 -25.90 10.04
N ASP A 614 6.01 -26.81 9.21
CA ASP A 614 4.58 -26.99 9.02
C ASP A 614 3.87 -27.44 10.30
N TRP A 615 4.51 -28.31 11.07
CA TRP A 615 4.01 -28.71 12.37
C TRP A 615 3.97 -27.53 13.36
N ILE A 616 5.04 -26.72 13.45
CA ILE A 616 5.08 -25.51 14.27
C ILE A 616 3.94 -24.56 13.87
N LYS A 617 3.77 -24.31 12.58
CA LYS A 617 2.72 -23.45 12.05
C LYS A 617 1.33 -23.95 12.48
N LYS A 618 1.11 -25.25 12.41
CA LYS A 618 -0.18 -25.87 12.75
C LYS A 618 -0.48 -25.76 14.26
N ILE A 619 0.48 -26.09 15.13
CA ILE A 619 0.23 -26.10 16.59
C ILE A 619 0.19 -24.71 17.21
N THR A 620 0.78 -23.70 16.56
CA THR A 620 0.75 -22.30 17.01
C THR A 620 -0.40 -21.50 16.42
N ALA A 621 -1.20 -22.12 15.54
CA ALA A 621 -2.44 -21.54 15.04
C ALA A 621 -3.46 -21.45 16.18
N LYS A 622 -4.07 -20.28 16.36
CA LYS A 622 -5.19 -20.13 17.29
C LYS A 622 -6.47 -20.50 16.54
N ASP A 623 -7.24 -21.45 17.09
CA ASP A 623 -8.64 -21.65 16.73
C ASP A 623 -9.42 -20.44 17.27
N GLN A 624 -9.45 -19.37 16.54
CA GLN A 624 -10.41 -18.29 16.73
C GLN A 624 -11.53 -18.51 15.71
N ASP A 625 -12.76 -18.19 16.10
CA ASP A 625 -13.95 -18.10 15.23
C ASP A 625 -13.65 -17.10 14.08
N LEU A 626 -12.88 -17.56 13.12
CA LEU A 626 -12.56 -16.83 11.92
C LEU A 626 -13.72 -17.04 10.94
N GLU A 627 -14.15 -15.96 10.29
CA GLU A 627 -15.02 -16.08 9.13
C GLU A 627 -14.47 -17.14 8.16
N PRO A 628 -15.34 -17.99 7.55
CA PRO A 628 -14.91 -19.04 6.65
C PRO A 628 -14.01 -18.47 5.53
N GLY A 629 -12.73 -18.84 5.54
CA GLY A 629 -11.74 -18.40 4.55
C GLY A 629 -10.64 -17.47 5.06
N ALA A 630 -10.67 -17.04 6.32
CA ALA A 630 -9.55 -16.32 6.89
C ALA A 630 -8.37 -17.29 7.15
N PRO A 631 -7.12 -16.93 6.74
CA PRO A 631 -5.99 -17.82 6.92
C PRO A 631 -5.67 -18.00 8.41
N SER A 632 -5.57 -19.25 8.86
CA SER A 632 -5.05 -19.63 10.18
C SER A 632 -3.66 -19.03 10.39
N MET A 633 -3.50 -18.17 11.40
CA MET A 633 -2.27 -17.44 11.66
C MET A 633 -1.35 -18.18 12.62
N GLY A 634 -0.87 -19.36 12.21
CA GLY A 634 0.24 -20.03 12.90
C GLY A 634 1.56 -19.28 12.69
N ALA A 635 2.49 -19.46 13.62
CA ALA A 635 3.84 -18.93 13.48
C ALA A 635 4.58 -19.63 12.34
N LYS A 636 5.32 -18.85 11.54
CA LYS A 636 6.20 -19.37 10.50
C LYS A 636 7.62 -18.87 10.71
N SER A 637 8.58 -19.53 10.10
CA SER A 637 9.97 -19.07 10.12
C SER A 637 10.08 -17.74 9.37
N LEU A 638 10.82 -16.82 9.94
CA LEU A 638 11.07 -15.50 9.34
C LEU A 638 12.47 -15.48 8.73
N CYS A 639 13.46 -15.84 9.54
CA CYS A 639 14.84 -16.02 9.10
C CYS A 639 15.65 -16.80 10.14
N ILE A 640 16.80 -17.30 9.71
CA ILE A 640 17.90 -17.76 10.57
C ILE A 640 18.79 -16.53 10.80
N PRO A 641 18.78 -15.91 12.00
CA PRO A 641 19.56 -14.70 12.26
C PRO A 641 21.06 -14.93 12.11
N PHE A 642 21.79 -13.99 11.54
CA PHE A 642 23.25 -14.03 11.51
C PHE A 642 23.87 -13.79 12.88
N GLN A 643 23.16 -13.07 13.75
CA GLN A 643 23.53 -12.84 15.14
C GLN A 643 22.37 -13.31 16.04
N PRO A 644 22.35 -14.60 16.42
CA PRO A 644 21.30 -15.11 17.28
C PRO A 644 21.50 -14.62 18.73
N LEU A 645 20.38 -14.43 19.45
CA LEU A 645 20.38 -14.04 20.87
C LEU A 645 21.05 -15.10 21.79
N LYS A 646 21.00 -16.37 21.37
CA LYS A 646 21.60 -17.51 22.08
C LYS A 646 22.37 -18.40 21.11
N LYS A 647 23.41 -19.06 21.61
CA LYS A 647 24.13 -20.11 20.88
C LYS A 647 23.56 -21.47 21.23
N LEU A 648 23.46 -22.37 20.26
CA LEU A 648 23.06 -23.76 20.50
C LEU A 648 24.05 -24.44 21.44
N GLN A 649 23.54 -25.24 22.39
CA GLN A 649 24.33 -26.10 23.24
C GLN A 649 24.57 -27.45 22.56
N PRO A 650 25.68 -28.14 22.85
CA PRO A 650 25.89 -29.48 22.31
C PRO A 650 24.72 -30.42 22.65
N GLY A 651 24.15 -31.08 21.66
CA GLY A 651 23.02 -31.99 21.82
C GLY A 651 21.65 -31.33 22.03
N GLN A 652 21.55 -30.00 21.88
CA GLN A 652 20.27 -29.31 21.99
C GLN A 652 19.29 -29.77 20.92
N MET A 653 18.10 -30.15 21.36
CA MET A 653 17.02 -30.55 20.45
C MET A 653 16.27 -29.37 19.88
N CYS A 654 15.71 -29.57 18.70
CA CYS A 654 14.69 -28.67 18.13
C CYS A 654 13.55 -28.48 19.14
N VAL A 655 12.91 -27.33 19.15
CA VAL A 655 11.75 -27.05 20.02
C VAL A 655 10.62 -28.07 19.85
N SER A 656 10.56 -28.78 18.72
CA SER A 656 9.64 -29.91 18.49
C SER A 656 10.03 -31.19 19.31
N GLY A 657 11.23 -31.28 19.83
CA GLY A 657 11.77 -32.47 20.50
C GLY A 657 12.06 -33.67 19.60
N LYS A 658 11.87 -33.54 18.26
CA LYS A 658 12.00 -34.68 17.34
C LYS A 658 13.43 -34.89 16.80
N GLU A 659 14.12 -33.79 16.51
CA GLU A 659 15.43 -33.80 15.85
C GLU A 659 16.38 -32.84 16.55
N ALA A 660 17.69 -33.02 16.33
CA ALA A 660 18.69 -32.07 16.81
C ALA A 660 18.51 -30.69 16.16
N ALA A 661 18.64 -29.64 16.96
CA ALA A 661 18.62 -28.28 16.44
C ALA A 661 19.88 -27.97 15.64
N GLN A 662 19.73 -27.30 14.51
CA GLN A 662 20.85 -26.83 13.67
C GLN A 662 21.16 -25.35 13.90
N TYR A 663 20.11 -24.55 14.17
CA TYR A 663 20.25 -23.11 14.39
C TYR A 663 19.18 -22.60 15.37
N TYR A 664 19.43 -21.41 15.95
CA TYR A 664 18.29 -20.57 16.41
C TYR A 664 17.66 -19.93 15.20
N THR A 665 16.36 -20.08 15.05
CA THR A 665 15.58 -19.51 13.95
C THR A 665 14.51 -18.56 14.52
N LEU A 666 14.37 -17.41 13.91
CA LEU A 666 13.35 -16.43 14.28
C LEU A 666 12.00 -16.87 13.73
N PHE A 667 11.03 -17.00 14.62
CA PHE A 667 9.65 -17.31 14.31
C PHE A 667 8.72 -16.20 14.77
N GLY A 668 7.62 -16.05 14.06
CA GLY A 668 6.57 -15.10 14.42
C GLY A 668 5.33 -15.27 13.56
N ARG A 669 4.23 -14.67 14.00
CA ARG A 669 3.08 -14.45 13.11
C ARG A 669 3.50 -13.40 12.10
N SER A 670 3.19 -13.58 10.82
CA SER A 670 3.59 -12.64 9.76
C SER A 670 2.41 -12.17 8.93
N TYR A 671 2.57 -11.01 8.31
CA TYR A 671 1.60 -10.45 7.36
C TYR A 671 1.53 -11.23 6.06
#